data_c95136ec38ca43be2efa01528d28c9ed
#
_entry.id   c95136ec38ca43be2efa01528d28c9ed
#
_cell.length_a   1.000
_cell.length_b   1.000
_cell.length_c   1.000
_cell.angle_alpha   90.00
_cell.angle_beta   90.00
_cell.angle_gamma   90.00
#
_symmetry.space_group_name_H-M   'P 1'
#
loop_
_entity.id
_entity.type
_entity.pdbx_description
1 polymer ?
#
loop_
_entity_poly.entity_id
_entity_poly.type
_entity_poly.pdbx_seq_one_letter_code
_entity_poly.pdbx_strand_id
1 'polypeptide(L)'
;MKDKILIWLQSTLAKSISFIVLATSIAVAQEPDTEEATTEASVEEVIVYGIRQSLETALAEKRAKANLTEIINADDIGKLPDENVAEVLENIPGVQIDRSAGIGSDVSVRGSNQNRIEINGRSTTPSGVNRGGISFSDLPASLVRSLNVIKVPTAVMVEGSLGGTIDVKTYRGLKLEKPLRVVRVVSEYAENADQWNENFSATLGNKFSTERGDVGAIMSLSHFDKFVREDRLRVSPGVRQAADSQIDFDGDGLGDPYYRPGFGDLEYGLENRVNTAFSGSLEWQVKDDLKLYAEASYTDLNKQSRRQSMFLGTPASDLELDGAADGTYGVVEVAGYDVPMLTSGIIGGGIRNGRTDLSTDVDDPNDGIQLRSNNRAGNRDTQSYVAALGGEWDRDNLNIVFEVSAAGSDTVETAFVSVFQFNNPDAANFHSANARIRVPFEYELDDDVLEYGPVAGAVTDAQLLDPNYWSMFVTKDQESTFDNEEFAEKVDVTWFLDHDVWRSLKVGVRASQRSINRSRQSQVTPNWPGFSAADLSSYLLASPGDFFDFNGGANYLDNFLTLDPQKIESQREELRDILALDATGINDPLQGFSVDEDTAAIYVRGDFETTLFGIPARGNIGVRGIYTDQKASGNEVFTDGTLRDVSYSQNYTEWLPSASLVLAPIDKVQIRFGYASIMRRPSFNDLSPTVQYPLNIGQAVNVGDPTLQPTKADQYDLALEYYFRKGSVLSLGYFYKDLEGVIGKETVPGGICNPRAVDANAGDPELARPTCVVDGLDGVIVTRISPVNLPGGTIEGLELSYQHVFRNLPEPFNGLGVIANYSYQDGSRDLTFSTPGFLAGEDEAQEFPLNFVGLSEKSYNFTLFYEKRKYSARIRYTYRDSFLVSESVDVSNGQPLYTHDRGQLNASMSYNLNDTFAITLNGVNLLKERKVQPGVFANGPIARMSDSDRRISVGIRARF
;
A
#
# COMPACT_ATOMS: atom_id res chain seq x y z
N MET A 1 -3.66 -13.16 26.30
CA MET A 1 -2.37 -13.64 25.75
C MET A 1 -1.76 -14.84 26.51
N LYS A 2 -1.39 -14.78 27.80
CA LYS A 2 -0.81 -15.93 28.53
C LYS A 2 -1.69 -17.19 28.56
N ASP A 3 -2.99 -17.03 28.74
CA ASP A 3 -3.90 -18.17 28.86
C ASP A 3 -4.22 -18.82 27.49
N LYS A 4 -4.28 -18.05 26.41
CA LYS A 4 -4.44 -18.57 25.04
C LYS A 4 -3.22 -19.39 24.58
N ILE A 5 -2.00 -18.95 24.91
CA ILE A 5 -0.75 -19.67 24.59
C ILE A 5 -0.67 -21.01 25.35
N LEU A 6 -1.12 -21.06 26.60
CA LEU A 6 -1.07 -22.27 27.43
C LEU A 6 -2.11 -23.32 27.00
N ILE A 7 -3.32 -22.91 26.67
CA ILE A 7 -4.37 -23.77 26.12
C ILE A 7 -3.97 -24.27 24.73
N TRP A 8 -3.34 -23.43 23.94
CA TRP A 8 -2.80 -23.76 22.63
C TRP A 8 -1.70 -24.83 22.70
N LEU A 9 -0.72 -24.71 23.57
CA LEU A 9 0.34 -25.71 23.79
C LEU A 9 -0.21 -27.09 24.19
N GLN A 10 -1.29 -27.14 24.94
CA GLN A 10 -1.90 -28.41 25.38
C GLN A 10 -2.75 -29.09 24.30
N SER A 11 -3.46 -28.31 23.45
CA SER A 11 -4.32 -28.89 22.39
C SER A 11 -3.52 -29.28 21.14
N THR A 12 -2.41 -28.61 20.87
CA THR A 12 -1.62 -28.79 19.66
C THR A 12 -0.64 -29.95 19.76
N LEU A 13 -0.03 -30.19 20.95
CA LEU A 13 0.84 -31.36 21.16
C LEU A 13 0.12 -32.70 20.93
N ALA A 14 -1.16 -32.77 21.25
CA ALA A 14 -1.96 -33.98 21.06
C ALA A 14 -2.29 -34.28 19.58
N LYS A 15 -2.46 -33.26 18.76
CA LYS A 15 -2.77 -33.40 17.31
C LYS A 15 -1.51 -33.65 16.48
N SER A 16 -0.40 -32.97 16.81
CA SER A 16 0.88 -33.10 16.09
C SER A 16 1.51 -34.48 16.23
N ILE A 17 1.33 -35.16 17.37
CA ILE A 17 1.81 -36.54 17.61
C ILE A 17 1.11 -37.53 16.68
N SER A 18 -0.17 -37.36 16.38
CA SER A 18 -0.92 -38.24 15.48
C SER A 18 -0.46 -38.13 14.01
N PHE A 19 0.02 -36.97 13.57
CA PHE A 19 0.51 -36.76 12.21
C PHE A 19 1.92 -37.33 12.00
N ILE A 20 2.79 -37.27 13.00
CA ILE A 20 4.15 -37.84 12.95
C ILE A 20 4.13 -39.36 12.87
N VAL A 21 3.14 -40.02 13.51
CA VAL A 21 3.00 -41.46 13.47
C VAL A 21 2.54 -41.97 12.09
N LEU A 22 1.82 -41.16 11.31
CA LEU A 22 1.41 -41.55 9.96
C LEU A 22 2.56 -41.45 8.93
N ALA A 23 3.50 -40.52 9.12
CA ALA A 23 4.64 -40.34 8.24
C ALA A 23 5.74 -41.38 8.44
N THR A 24 5.85 -41.96 9.68
CA THR A 24 6.88 -42.95 9.98
C THR A 24 6.52 -44.40 9.55
N SER A 25 5.28 -44.68 9.15
CA SER A 25 4.84 -46.01 8.72
C SER A 25 5.16 -46.35 7.25
N ILE A 26 5.69 -45.40 6.48
CA ILE A 26 6.00 -45.59 5.03
C ILE A 26 7.49 -45.88 4.77
N ALA A 27 8.38 -45.76 5.75
CA ALA A 27 9.83 -45.77 5.60
C ALA A 27 10.51 -47.06 6.06
N VAL A 28 9.99 -48.23 5.68
CA VAL A 28 10.69 -49.52 5.91
C VAL A 28 10.79 -50.28 4.59
N ALA A 29 11.86 -50.04 3.82
CA ALA A 29 12.41 -51.00 2.88
C ALA A 29 13.76 -50.53 2.29
N GLN A 30 14.83 -51.29 2.56
CA GLN A 30 16.08 -51.53 1.87
C GLN A 30 17.21 -50.48 1.95
N GLU A 31 18.33 -50.93 2.52
CA GLU A 31 19.66 -50.35 2.36
C GLU A 31 20.20 -50.66 0.97
N PRO A 32 20.91 -49.70 0.33
CA PRO A 32 22.17 -50.02 -0.35
C PRO A 32 23.30 -48.99 -0.13
N ASP A 33 24.49 -49.42 -0.48
CA ASP A 33 25.81 -48.87 -0.27
C ASP A 33 26.05 -47.43 -0.77
N THR A 34 26.93 -46.74 -0.05
CA THR A 34 27.42 -45.38 -0.23
C THR A 34 28.16 -45.11 -1.53
N GLU A 35 27.72 -44.13 -2.29
CA GLU A 35 28.56 -43.20 -3.10
C GLU A 35 28.05 -41.77 -2.97
N GLU A 36 28.98 -40.81 -2.96
CA GLU A 36 28.78 -39.39 -2.66
C GLU A 36 27.68 -38.73 -3.52
N ALA A 37 26.52 -38.48 -2.94
CA ALA A 37 25.50 -37.62 -3.54
C ALA A 37 26.01 -36.17 -3.57
N THR A 38 26.20 -35.64 -4.78
CA THR A 38 26.42 -34.21 -4.98
C THR A 38 25.16 -33.46 -4.56
N THR A 39 25.19 -32.94 -3.35
CA THR A 39 24.22 -31.97 -2.81
C THR A 39 23.99 -30.86 -3.82
N GLU A 40 22.72 -30.44 -4.01
CA GLU A 40 22.49 -29.07 -4.52
C GLU A 40 23.44 -28.16 -3.77
N ALA A 41 24.37 -27.51 -4.49
CA ALA A 41 25.32 -26.62 -3.89
C ALA A 41 24.53 -25.56 -3.14
N SER A 42 24.33 -25.78 -1.84
CA SER A 42 23.85 -24.75 -0.96
C SER A 42 24.87 -23.63 -1.08
N VAL A 43 24.52 -22.58 -1.83
CA VAL A 43 25.32 -21.37 -1.86
C VAL A 43 25.39 -20.96 -0.42
N GLU A 44 26.59 -21.06 0.18
CA GLU A 44 26.82 -20.71 1.58
C GLU A 44 26.27 -19.31 1.79
N GLU A 45 25.32 -19.17 2.68
CA GLU A 45 24.80 -17.87 3.13
C GLU A 45 25.90 -17.13 3.89
N VAL A 46 26.76 -16.44 3.15
CA VAL A 46 27.86 -15.67 3.73
C VAL A 46 27.34 -14.30 4.18
N ILE A 47 27.74 -13.85 5.37
CA ILE A 47 27.56 -12.45 5.78
C ILE A 47 28.43 -11.57 4.90
N VAL A 48 27.79 -10.67 4.18
CA VAL A 48 28.37 -9.87 3.12
C VAL A 48 28.84 -8.52 3.67
N TYR A 49 29.96 -8.03 3.20
CA TYR A 49 30.50 -6.72 3.56
C TYR A 49 30.86 -5.94 2.30
N GLY A 50 30.14 -4.81 2.10
CA GLY A 50 30.34 -3.91 0.98
C GLY A 50 29.48 -4.22 -0.25
N ILE A 51 29.27 -3.17 -1.06
CA ILE A 51 28.36 -3.19 -2.21
C ILE A 51 28.73 -4.28 -3.20
N ARG A 52 30.00 -4.41 -3.53
CA ARG A 52 30.46 -5.39 -4.53
C ARG A 52 30.24 -6.82 -4.12
N GLN A 53 30.54 -7.16 -2.88
CA GLN A 53 30.37 -8.51 -2.38
C GLN A 53 28.89 -8.87 -2.24
N SER A 54 28.06 -7.92 -1.80
CA SER A 54 26.62 -8.03 -1.78
C SER A 54 26.07 -8.39 -3.16
N LEU A 55 26.45 -7.64 -4.19
CA LEU A 55 26.04 -7.87 -5.56
C LEU A 55 26.55 -9.22 -6.12
N GLU A 56 27.80 -9.60 -5.80
CA GLU A 56 28.37 -10.88 -6.24
C GLU A 56 27.63 -12.07 -5.63
N THR A 57 27.34 -12.01 -4.34
CA THR A 57 26.64 -13.08 -3.62
C THR A 57 25.19 -13.18 -4.06
N ALA A 58 24.47 -12.08 -4.14
CA ALA A 58 23.09 -12.04 -4.63
C ALA A 58 22.97 -12.62 -6.04
N LEU A 59 23.91 -12.27 -6.92
CA LEU A 59 23.94 -12.76 -8.29
C LEU A 59 24.28 -14.25 -8.37
N ALA A 60 25.17 -14.77 -7.50
CA ALA A 60 25.49 -16.19 -7.42
C ALA A 60 24.28 -17.00 -6.92
N GLU A 61 23.58 -16.51 -5.90
CA GLU A 61 22.35 -17.11 -5.40
C GLU A 61 21.23 -17.10 -6.45
N LYS A 62 21.01 -15.97 -7.16
CA LYS A 62 20.07 -15.88 -8.28
C LYS A 62 20.40 -16.92 -9.36
N ARG A 63 21.66 -17.02 -9.77
CA ARG A 63 22.12 -17.94 -10.80
C ARG A 63 21.85 -19.42 -10.43
N ALA A 64 21.96 -19.77 -9.15
CA ALA A 64 21.72 -21.14 -8.64
C ALA A 64 20.24 -21.53 -8.62
N LYS A 65 19.32 -20.60 -8.45
CA LYS A 65 17.88 -20.86 -8.44
C LYS A 65 17.38 -21.38 -9.77
N ALA A 66 16.42 -22.33 -9.75
CA ALA A 66 15.77 -22.81 -10.98
C ALA A 66 14.59 -21.88 -11.38
N ASN A 67 13.83 -21.37 -10.41
CA ASN A 67 12.74 -20.41 -10.66
C ASN A 67 13.25 -18.97 -10.79
N LEU A 68 12.44 -18.09 -11.39
CA LEU A 68 12.77 -16.67 -11.52
C LEU A 68 12.64 -15.98 -10.17
N THR A 69 13.77 -15.67 -9.58
CA THR A 69 13.88 -14.98 -8.29
C THR A 69 14.94 -13.90 -8.40
N GLU A 70 14.60 -12.68 -7.94
CA GLU A 70 15.56 -11.59 -7.76
C GLU A 70 15.97 -11.52 -6.29
N ILE A 71 17.24 -11.22 -6.03
CA ILE A 71 17.80 -11.22 -4.68
C ILE A 71 18.57 -9.93 -4.46
N ILE A 72 18.31 -9.28 -3.34
CA ILE A 72 19.10 -8.15 -2.84
C ILE A 72 19.61 -8.51 -1.46
N ASN A 73 20.92 -8.53 -1.30
CA ASN A 73 21.56 -8.71 0.00
C ASN A 73 21.90 -7.36 0.63
N ALA A 74 21.89 -7.28 1.93
CA ALA A 74 22.38 -6.10 2.65
C ALA A 74 23.87 -5.87 2.32
N ASP A 75 24.27 -4.61 2.11
CA ASP A 75 25.68 -4.23 1.85
C ASP A 75 26.56 -4.49 3.08
N ASP A 76 25.93 -4.45 4.26
CA ASP A 76 26.49 -4.70 5.57
C ASP A 76 25.39 -5.02 6.56
N ILE A 77 25.71 -5.49 7.75
CA ILE A 77 24.72 -5.82 8.77
C ILE A 77 23.95 -4.58 9.19
N GLY A 78 22.65 -4.68 9.18
CA GLY A 78 21.75 -3.56 9.46
C GLY A 78 21.78 -2.44 8.42
N LYS A 79 22.35 -2.68 7.22
CA LYS A 79 22.44 -1.69 6.17
C LYS A 79 21.99 -2.30 4.82
N LEU A 80 20.74 -2.18 4.51
CA LEU A 80 20.26 -2.30 3.14
C LEU A 80 20.73 -1.10 2.29
N PRO A 81 20.69 -1.19 0.97
CA PRO A 81 21.00 -0.07 0.08
C PRO A 81 20.27 1.23 0.42
N ASP A 82 19.07 1.14 0.97
CA ASP A 82 18.24 2.25 1.44
C ASP A 82 17.69 1.95 2.85
N GLU A 83 17.20 2.98 3.54
CA GLU A 83 16.67 2.83 4.90
C GLU A 83 15.25 2.27 4.97
N ASN A 84 14.50 2.37 3.89
CA ASN A 84 13.15 1.80 3.75
C ASN A 84 13.20 0.55 2.86
N VAL A 85 12.52 -0.52 3.28
CA VAL A 85 12.51 -1.81 2.55
C VAL A 85 11.88 -1.68 1.16
N ALA A 86 10.81 -0.90 1.00
CA ALA A 86 10.19 -0.67 -0.30
C ALA A 86 11.15 0.02 -1.28
N GLU A 87 11.88 1.04 -0.81
CA GLU A 87 12.88 1.77 -1.62
C GLU A 87 13.99 0.83 -2.13
N VAL A 88 14.36 -0.16 -1.32
CA VAL A 88 15.33 -1.19 -1.73
C VAL A 88 14.79 -2.05 -2.86
N LEU A 89 13.51 -2.46 -2.77
CA LEU A 89 12.86 -3.31 -3.76
C LEU A 89 12.74 -2.64 -5.14
N GLU A 90 12.71 -1.32 -5.21
CA GLU A 90 12.69 -0.54 -6.46
C GLU A 90 13.95 -0.76 -7.32
N ASN A 91 15.03 -1.31 -6.75
CA ASN A 91 16.23 -1.69 -7.51
C ASN A 91 16.05 -2.98 -8.34
N ILE A 92 14.92 -3.66 -8.25
CA ILE A 92 14.62 -4.90 -8.98
C ILE A 92 13.84 -4.56 -10.27
N PRO A 93 14.20 -5.12 -11.44
CA PRO A 93 13.43 -4.91 -12.65
C PRO A 93 11.99 -5.41 -12.47
N GLY A 94 11.00 -4.66 -12.99
CA GLY A 94 9.58 -4.96 -12.86
C GLY A 94 8.98 -4.69 -11.49
N VAL A 95 9.74 -4.09 -10.56
CA VAL A 95 9.25 -3.66 -9.26
C VAL A 95 9.10 -2.13 -9.25
N GLN A 96 7.94 -1.66 -8.82
CA GLN A 96 7.59 -0.25 -8.69
C GLN A 96 7.06 0.00 -7.29
N ILE A 97 7.26 1.22 -6.77
CA ILE A 97 6.74 1.59 -5.45
C ILE A 97 5.85 2.81 -5.51
N ASP A 98 4.90 2.90 -4.60
CA ASP A 98 4.22 4.14 -4.28
C ASP A 98 4.66 4.66 -2.92
N ARG A 99 4.52 5.98 -2.71
CA ARG A 99 4.99 6.67 -1.50
C ARG A 99 3.84 7.42 -0.85
N SER A 100 3.79 7.33 0.48
CA SER A 100 2.90 8.12 1.33
C SER A 100 3.76 9.00 2.22
N ALA A 101 3.52 10.30 2.22
CA ALA A 101 4.35 11.29 2.91
C ALA A 101 5.86 11.12 2.59
N GLY A 102 6.19 10.87 1.32
CA GLY A 102 7.56 10.69 0.86
C GLY A 102 8.26 9.40 1.32
N ILE A 103 7.54 8.46 1.97
CA ILE A 103 8.04 7.17 2.42
C ILE A 103 7.45 6.05 1.57
N GLY A 104 8.29 5.15 1.03
CA GLY A 104 7.83 3.99 0.27
C GLY A 104 6.90 3.10 1.11
N SER A 105 5.69 2.86 0.63
CA SER A 105 4.64 2.12 1.34
C SER A 105 4.17 0.90 0.57
N ASP A 106 3.76 1.07 -0.66
CA ASP A 106 3.18 0.04 -1.50
C ASP A 106 4.16 -0.39 -2.59
N VAL A 107 4.18 -1.67 -2.87
CA VAL A 107 5.06 -2.27 -3.87
C VAL A 107 4.21 -2.98 -4.90
N SER A 108 4.44 -2.68 -6.18
CA SER A 108 3.88 -3.41 -7.32
C SER A 108 4.96 -4.25 -7.96
N VAL A 109 4.67 -5.51 -8.23
CA VAL A 109 5.53 -6.42 -8.98
C VAL A 109 4.83 -6.76 -10.28
N ARG A 110 5.44 -6.40 -11.41
CA ARG A 110 4.88 -6.65 -12.75
C ARG A 110 3.45 -6.14 -12.89
N GLY A 111 3.24 -4.89 -12.53
CA GLY A 111 1.95 -4.20 -12.65
C GLY A 111 0.89 -4.57 -11.62
N SER A 112 1.19 -5.45 -10.67
CA SER A 112 0.24 -5.82 -9.61
C SER A 112 0.77 -5.48 -8.22
N ASN A 113 -0.03 -4.80 -7.41
CA ASN A 113 0.22 -4.57 -5.99
C ASN A 113 -0.25 -5.74 -5.10
N GLN A 114 -0.84 -6.76 -5.72
CA GLN A 114 -1.33 -7.95 -5.03
C GLN A 114 -0.19 -8.94 -4.76
N ASN A 115 0.73 -8.54 -3.91
CA ASN A 115 1.89 -9.32 -3.50
C ASN A 115 1.62 -10.10 -2.22
N ARG A 116 2.42 -11.14 -2.01
CA ARG A 116 2.52 -11.85 -0.73
C ARG A 116 3.82 -11.45 -0.05
N ILE A 117 3.76 -11.09 1.24
CA ILE A 117 4.93 -10.73 2.03
C ILE A 117 5.17 -11.81 3.08
N GLU A 118 6.38 -12.33 3.09
CA GLU A 118 6.82 -13.37 4.00
C GLU A 118 8.05 -12.93 4.80
N ILE A 119 8.20 -13.46 6.02
CA ILE A 119 9.44 -13.37 6.79
C ILE A 119 9.99 -14.78 6.98
N ASN A 120 11.18 -15.03 6.41
CA ASN A 120 11.84 -16.34 6.40
C ASN A 120 10.95 -17.47 5.81
N GLY A 121 10.11 -17.16 4.80
CA GLY A 121 9.20 -18.10 4.15
C GLY A 121 7.89 -18.35 4.90
N ARG A 122 7.54 -17.51 5.88
CA ARG A 122 6.30 -17.61 6.66
C ARG A 122 5.39 -16.43 6.37
N SER A 123 4.10 -16.68 6.37
CA SER A 123 3.08 -15.63 6.23
C SER A 123 3.26 -14.54 7.26
N THR A 124 2.95 -13.33 6.86
CA THR A 124 2.74 -12.18 7.76
C THR A 124 1.27 -11.75 7.70
N THR A 125 0.79 -11.07 8.71
CA THR A 125 -0.57 -10.55 8.79
C THR A 125 -0.58 -9.05 8.50
N PRO A 126 -1.61 -8.52 7.79
CA PRO A 126 -1.76 -7.09 7.60
C PRO A 126 -2.28 -6.42 8.87
N SER A 127 -2.03 -5.14 9.01
CA SER A 127 -2.55 -4.31 10.10
C SER A 127 -3.96 -3.77 9.87
N GLY A 128 -4.70 -4.33 8.91
CA GLY A 128 -6.05 -3.92 8.53
C GLY A 128 -6.78 -5.05 7.80
N VAL A 129 -7.78 -4.72 7.01
CA VAL A 129 -8.67 -5.67 6.34
C VAL A 129 -8.21 -6.12 4.95
N ASN A 130 -7.05 -5.65 4.47
CA ASN A 130 -6.48 -6.08 3.20
C ASN A 130 -5.73 -7.41 3.35
N ARG A 131 -5.43 -8.07 2.23
CA ARG A 131 -4.49 -9.21 2.17
C ARG A 131 -3.11 -8.73 1.75
N GLY A 132 -2.07 -9.51 1.97
CA GLY A 132 -0.72 -9.20 1.49
C GLY A 132 0.35 -9.36 2.54
N GLY A 133 0.05 -9.08 3.79
CA GLY A 133 0.97 -9.17 4.92
C GLY A 133 1.34 -7.80 5.51
N ILE A 134 2.41 -7.78 6.29
CA ILE A 134 2.91 -6.56 6.96
C ILE A 134 3.27 -5.48 5.95
N SER A 135 3.00 -4.22 6.29
CA SER A 135 3.45 -3.09 5.46
C SER A 135 4.98 -2.92 5.52
N PHE A 136 5.59 -2.59 4.38
CA PHE A 136 7.03 -2.27 4.36
C PHE A 136 7.38 -0.99 5.12
N SER A 137 6.42 -0.10 5.32
CA SER A 137 6.60 1.08 6.18
C SER A 137 6.73 0.72 7.67
N ASP A 138 6.24 -0.47 8.05
CA ASP A 138 6.20 -0.95 9.43
C ASP A 138 7.39 -1.88 9.75
N LEU A 139 8.16 -2.29 8.71
CA LEU A 139 9.29 -3.20 8.83
C LEU A 139 10.63 -2.44 8.73
N PRO A 140 11.41 -2.32 9.82
CA PRO A 140 12.72 -1.67 9.78
C PRO A 140 13.73 -2.42 8.92
N ALA A 141 14.36 -1.71 7.98
CA ALA A 141 15.39 -2.26 7.10
C ALA A 141 16.60 -2.84 7.84
N SER A 142 16.87 -2.37 9.07
CA SER A 142 17.98 -2.84 9.90
C SER A 142 17.85 -4.29 10.37
N LEU A 143 16.63 -4.87 10.36
CA LEU A 143 16.39 -6.28 10.71
C LEU A 143 16.63 -7.23 9.54
N VAL A 144 16.74 -6.69 8.33
CA VAL A 144 16.73 -7.44 7.06
C VAL A 144 18.15 -7.80 6.63
N ARG A 145 18.40 -9.09 6.38
CA ARG A 145 19.62 -9.60 5.76
C ARG A 145 19.55 -9.59 4.25
N SER A 146 18.44 -10.06 3.69
CA SER A 146 18.21 -10.07 2.26
C SER A 146 16.72 -10.03 1.92
N LEU A 147 16.43 -9.59 0.71
CA LEU A 147 15.10 -9.58 0.12
C LEU A 147 15.09 -10.47 -1.11
N ASN A 148 14.17 -11.42 -1.16
CA ASN A 148 13.97 -12.31 -2.29
C ASN A 148 12.62 -11.97 -2.93
N VAL A 149 12.63 -11.51 -4.16
CA VAL A 149 11.40 -11.30 -4.95
C VAL A 149 11.22 -12.44 -5.91
N ILE A 150 10.27 -13.30 -5.62
CA ILE A 150 9.97 -14.51 -6.37
C ILE A 150 8.87 -14.16 -7.36
N LYS A 151 9.24 -14.08 -8.63
CA LYS A 151 8.33 -13.70 -9.72
C LYS A 151 7.54 -14.90 -10.26
N VAL A 152 8.14 -16.09 -10.23
CA VAL A 152 7.48 -17.35 -10.62
C VAL A 152 7.52 -18.30 -9.43
N PRO A 153 6.38 -18.55 -8.75
CA PRO A 153 6.34 -19.47 -7.64
C PRO A 153 6.49 -20.94 -8.10
N THR A 154 6.86 -21.79 -7.17
CA THR A 154 6.88 -23.24 -7.35
C THR A 154 5.78 -23.88 -6.48
N ALA A 155 5.45 -25.14 -6.74
CA ALA A 155 4.42 -25.89 -5.98
C ALA A 155 4.64 -25.93 -4.47
N VAL A 156 5.88 -25.76 -3.99
CA VAL A 156 6.25 -25.74 -2.56
C VAL A 156 5.79 -24.47 -1.85
N MET A 157 5.67 -23.38 -2.61
CA MET A 157 5.39 -22.05 -2.05
C MET A 157 3.92 -21.88 -1.74
N VAL A 158 3.65 -21.07 -0.74
CA VAL A 158 2.29 -20.73 -0.37
C VAL A 158 1.69 -19.80 -1.40
N GLU A 159 0.46 -20.05 -1.79
CA GLU A 159 -0.32 -19.23 -2.73
C GLU A 159 -0.69 -17.86 -2.13
N GLY A 160 -1.24 -16.97 -2.95
CA GLY A 160 -1.84 -15.70 -2.50
C GLY A 160 -1.16 -14.46 -3.09
N SER A 161 -0.43 -14.59 -4.20
CA SER A 161 0.12 -13.43 -4.93
C SER A 161 -0.20 -13.50 -6.42
N LEU A 162 -0.58 -12.37 -7.02
CA LEU A 162 -0.66 -12.18 -8.49
C LEU A 162 0.56 -11.40 -9.01
N GLY A 163 1.14 -10.52 -8.21
CA GLY A 163 2.39 -9.82 -8.53
C GLY A 163 3.60 -10.73 -8.35
N GLY A 164 3.92 -11.04 -7.12
CA GLY A 164 5.02 -11.89 -6.70
C GLY A 164 5.04 -12.11 -5.19
N THR A 165 5.91 -13.02 -4.74
CA THR A 165 6.16 -13.22 -3.32
C THR A 165 7.44 -12.49 -2.92
N ILE A 166 7.36 -11.64 -1.91
CA ILE A 166 8.48 -10.90 -1.34
C ILE A 166 8.82 -11.54 -0.01
N ASP A 167 9.92 -12.28 0.01
CA ASP A 167 10.37 -13.00 1.19
C ASP A 167 11.54 -12.25 1.84
N VAL A 168 11.28 -11.71 3.02
CA VAL A 168 12.22 -10.97 3.85
C VAL A 168 13.02 -11.96 4.69
N LYS A 169 14.33 -12.04 4.47
CA LYS A 169 15.22 -12.90 5.25
C LYS A 169 15.86 -12.13 6.39
N THR A 170 15.78 -12.66 7.59
CA THR A 170 16.48 -12.16 8.77
C THR A 170 17.83 -12.87 8.97
N TYR A 171 18.64 -12.41 9.91
CA TYR A 171 19.93 -13.02 10.21
C TYR A 171 19.77 -14.31 10.99
N ARG A 172 20.70 -15.27 10.79
CA ARG A 172 20.75 -16.58 11.47
C ARG A 172 22.10 -16.83 12.16
N GLY A 173 22.06 -17.46 13.33
CA GLY A 173 23.19 -17.58 14.23
C GLY A 173 24.21 -18.68 13.89
N LEU A 174 23.78 -19.84 13.38
CA LEU A 174 24.67 -20.98 13.07
C LEU A 174 25.69 -20.67 11.97
N LYS A 175 25.38 -19.73 11.09
CA LYS A 175 26.24 -19.34 9.96
C LYS A 175 27.28 -18.27 10.32
N LEU A 176 27.32 -17.83 11.58
CA LEU A 176 28.30 -16.87 12.05
C LEU A 176 29.69 -17.53 12.20
N GLU A 177 30.69 -17.06 11.48
CA GLU A 177 32.07 -17.46 11.64
C GLU A 177 32.74 -16.82 12.86
N LYS A 178 32.27 -15.63 13.26
CA LYS A 178 32.80 -14.83 14.37
C LYS A 178 31.64 -14.18 15.14
N PRO A 179 31.83 -13.87 16.42
CA PRO A 179 30.87 -13.07 17.18
C PRO A 179 30.54 -11.77 16.46
N LEU A 180 29.27 -11.45 16.37
CA LEU A 180 28.74 -10.28 15.71
C LEU A 180 28.22 -9.28 16.73
N ARG A 181 28.72 -8.04 16.70
CA ARG A 181 28.24 -6.93 17.53
C ARG A 181 28.25 -5.67 16.69
N VAL A 182 27.08 -5.22 16.27
CA VAL A 182 26.92 -4.01 15.45
C VAL A 182 25.93 -3.08 16.12
N VAL A 183 26.30 -1.82 16.24
CA VAL A 183 25.41 -0.74 16.70
C VAL A 183 25.43 0.36 15.66
N ARG A 184 24.27 0.91 15.33
CA ARG A 184 24.09 2.03 14.41
C ARG A 184 23.19 3.08 15.03
N VAL A 185 23.59 4.35 14.89
CA VAL A 185 22.79 5.54 15.24
C VAL A 185 22.75 6.43 14.02
N VAL A 186 21.55 6.89 13.65
CA VAL A 186 21.33 7.79 12.53
C VAL A 186 20.45 8.94 13.00
N SER A 187 20.81 10.16 12.61
CA SER A 187 19.99 11.34 12.76
C SER A 187 19.64 11.87 11.37
N GLU A 188 18.34 12.03 11.06
CA GLU A 188 17.79 12.45 9.78
C GLU A 188 17.05 13.78 9.95
N TYR A 189 17.39 14.77 9.15
CA TYR A 189 16.64 16.04 9.07
C TYR A 189 15.61 15.97 7.94
N ALA A 190 14.35 16.22 8.27
CA ALA A 190 13.23 16.35 7.34
C ALA A 190 12.96 17.85 7.10
N GLU A 191 13.12 18.31 5.85
CA GLU A 191 13.20 19.74 5.54
C GLU A 191 11.86 20.46 5.71
N ASN A 192 10.75 19.90 5.16
CA ASN A 192 9.43 20.54 5.26
C ASN A 192 8.87 20.45 6.70
N ALA A 193 9.15 19.35 7.40
CA ALA A 193 8.78 19.17 8.80
C ALA A 193 9.63 20.00 9.77
N ASP A 194 10.80 20.50 9.34
CA ASP A 194 11.81 21.18 10.15
C ASP A 194 12.15 20.41 11.44
N GLN A 195 12.33 19.08 11.31
CA GLN A 195 12.52 18.17 12.43
C GLN A 195 13.71 17.23 12.22
N TRP A 196 14.40 16.94 13.33
CA TRP A 196 15.41 15.87 13.40
C TRP A 196 14.77 14.58 13.87
N ASN A 197 14.96 13.52 13.12
CA ASN A 197 14.46 12.16 13.35
C ASN A 197 15.62 11.29 13.82
N GLU A 198 15.36 10.38 14.75
CA GLU A 198 16.41 9.52 15.32
C GLU A 198 16.13 8.05 15.02
N ASN A 199 17.17 7.32 14.64
CA ASN A 199 17.10 5.88 14.36
C ASN A 199 18.28 5.19 15.06
N PHE A 200 17.97 4.21 15.88
CA PHE A 200 18.91 3.36 16.57
C PHE A 200 18.71 1.91 16.17
N SER A 201 19.80 1.16 15.91
CA SER A 201 19.73 -0.29 15.77
C SER A 201 20.94 -0.99 16.36
N ALA A 202 20.70 -2.20 16.87
CA ALA A 202 21.74 -3.06 17.42
C ALA A 202 21.52 -4.51 16.99
N THR A 203 22.57 -5.18 16.54
CA THR A 203 22.55 -6.61 16.21
C THR A 203 23.67 -7.32 16.97
N LEU A 204 23.31 -8.35 17.71
CA LEU A 204 24.21 -9.18 18.51
C LEU A 204 24.02 -10.64 18.09
N GLY A 205 25.11 -11.37 17.84
CA GLY A 205 25.03 -12.78 17.51
C GLY A 205 26.32 -13.52 17.78
N ASN A 206 26.18 -14.81 18.04
CA ASN A 206 27.30 -15.70 18.23
C ASN A 206 26.96 -17.15 17.91
N LYS A 207 27.99 -17.92 17.57
CA LYS A 207 27.91 -19.36 17.44
C LYS A 207 28.74 -19.99 18.59
N PHE A 208 28.16 -20.94 19.28
CA PHE A 208 28.75 -21.64 20.41
C PHE A 208 28.87 -23.14 20.09
N SER A 209 30.02 -23.72 20.16
CA SER A 209 30.20 -25.17 20.09
C SER A 209 30.07 -25.77 21.49
N THR A 210 29.14 -26.72 21.62
CA THR A 210 28.89 -27.41 22.90
C THR A 210 29.10 -28.90 22.74
N GLU A 211 29.18 -29.65 23.84
CA GLU A 211 29.25 -31.12 23.80
C GLU A 211 28.01 -31.78 23.16
N ARG A 212 26.88 -31.03 23.03
CA ARG A 212 25.61 -31.50 22.44
C ARG A 212 25.35 -30.88 21.06
N GLY A 213 26.38 -30.38 20.39
CA GLY A 213 26.29 -29.76 19.09
C GLY A 213 26.44 -28.25 19.10
N ASP A 214 26.43 -27.67 17.93
CA ASP A 214 26.60 -26.22 17.74
C ASP A 214 25.30 -25.47 17.97
N VAL A 215 25.35 -24.36 18.70
CA VAL A 215 24.21 -23.46 18.93
C VAL A 215 24.54 -22.09 18.35
N GLY A 216 23.72 -21.61 17.43
CA GLY A 216 23.76 -20.28 16.87
C GLY A 216 22.64 -19.41 17.44
N ALA A 217 22.99 -18.24 17.99
CA ALA A 217 22.00 -17.27 18.45
C ALA A 217 22.30 -15.91 17.84
N ILE A 218 21.25 -15.21 17.40
CA ILE A 218 21.33 -13.83 16.92
C ILE A 218 20.07 -13.08 17.30
N MET A 219 20.23 -11.80 17.63
CA MET A 219 19.12 -10.89 17.89
C MET A 219 19.44 -9.52 17.29
N SER A 220 18.41 -8.88 16.77
CA SER A 220 18.47 -7.51 16.28
C SER A 220 17.34 -6.70 16.92
N LEU A 221 17.66 -5.47 17.32
CA LEU A 221 16.73 -4.49 17.85
C LEU A 221 16.82 -3.24 16.98
N SER A 222 15.70 -2.61 16.70
CA SER A 222 15.60 -1.32 16.01
C SER A 222 14.58 -0.43 16.70
N HIS A 223 14.89 0.85 16.76
CA HIS A 223 13.96 1.89 17.20
C HIS A 223 14.14 3.11 16.32
N PHE A 224 13.03 3.67 15.80
CA PHE A 224 13.03 4.96 15.13
C PHE A 224 11.87 5.82 15.57
N ASP A 225 12.11 7.14 15.59
CA ASP A 225 11.13 8.19 15.75
C ASP A 225 11.24 9.11 14.53
N LYS A 226 10.16 9.19 13.72
CA LYS A 226 10.21 9.82 12.40
C LYS A 226 9.05 10.75 12.16
N PHE A 227 9.35 12.04 12.11
CA PHE A 227 8.43 13.08 11.66
C PHE A 227 8.59 13.34 10.18
N VAL A 228 7.48 13.44 9.46
CA VAL A 228 7.42 13.88 8.08
C VAL A 228 6.23 14.81 7.87
N ARG A 229 6.37 15.73 6.92
CA ARG A 229 5.32 16.64 6.48
C ARG A 229 4.98 16.37 5.02
N GLU A 230 3.70 16.36 4.73
CA GLU A 230 3.17 16.34 3.37
C GLU A 230 2.06 17.38 3.26
N ASP A 231 2.29 18.40 2.44
CA ASP A 231 1.26 19.35 2.08
C ASP A 231 0.53 18.87 0.84
N ARG A 232 -0.79 18.97 0.86
CA ARG A 232 -1.65 18.51 -0.24
C ARG A 232 -2.62 19.59 -0.65
N LEU A 233 -2.71 19.78 -1.95
CA LEU A 233 -3.78 20.51 -2.58
C LEU A 233 -4.61 19.54 -3.41
N ARG A 234 -5.92 19.58 -3.24
CA ARG A 234 -6.86 18.73 -3.96
C ARG A 234 -7.99 19.59 -4.52
N VAL A 235 -8.33 19.36 -5.78
CA VAL A 235 -9.53 19.90 -6.43
C VAL A 235 -10.26 18.73 -7.06
N SER A 236 -11.48 18.48 -6.63
CA SER A 236 -12.31 17.42 -7.23
C SER A 236 -12.90 17.91 -8.53
N PRO A 237 -12.74 17.19 -9.67
CA PRO A 237 -13.42 17.54 -10.89
C PRO A 237 -14.92 17.23 -10.75
N GLY A 238 -15.76 18.18 -11.16
CA GLY A 238 -17.21 18.03 -11.28
C GLY A 238 -17.62 18.02 -12.74
N VAL A 239 -18.83 17.53 -13.03
CA VAL A 239 -19.39 17.54 -14.37
C VAL A 239 -20.56 18.52 -14.42
N ARG A 240 -20.58 19.42 -15.40
CA ARG A 240 -21.73 20.21 -15.75
C ARG A 240 -22.50 19.48 -16.87
N GLN A 241 -23.79 19.27 -16.66
CA GLN A 241 -24.62 18.60 -17.66
C GLN A 241 -25.02 19.56 -18.80
N ALA A 242 -25.24 19.03 -19.98
CA ALA A 242 -25.67 19.82 -21.15
C ALA A 242 -26.91 20.66 -20.88
N ALA A 243 -27.93 20.08 -20.21
CA ALA A 243 -29.17 20.78 -19.89
C ALA A 243 -29.01 22.03 -19.04
N ASP A 244 -27.91 22.11 -18.29
CA ASP A 244 -27.59 23.19 -17.36
C ASP A 244 -26.45 24.08 -17.86
N SER A 245 -25.84 23.74 -19.01
CA SER A 245 -24.68 24.44 -19.57
C SER A 245 -25.16 25.63 -20.42
N GLN A 246 -24.42 26.75 -20.32
CA GLN A 246 -24.58 27.89 -21.23
C GLN A 246 -23.40 27.99 -22.21
N ILE A 247 -22.48 27.05 -22.16
CA ILE A 247 -21.28 27.01 -23.01
C ILE A 247 -21.56 26.08 -24.17
N ASP A 248 -21.47 26.63 -25.38
CA ASP A 248 -21.62 25.94 -26.66
C ASP A 248 -20.22 25.82 -27.28
N PHE A 249 -19.61 24.63 -27.14
CA PHE A 249 -18.26 24.37 -27.64
C PHE A 249 -18.24 24.03 -29.14
N ASP A 250 -19.31 23.45 -29.67
CA ASP A 250 -19.36 22.98 -31.05
C ASP A 250 -20.10 23.94 -32.00
N GLY A 251 -20.76 24.96 -31.46
CA GLY A 251 -21.45 26.01 -32.22
C GLY A 251 -22.82 25.61 -32.76
N ASP A 252 -23.47 24.60 -32.16
CA ASP A 252 -24.81 24.12 -32.58
C ASP A 252 -25.95 24.93 -31.96
N GLY A 253 -25.66 25.81 -31.00
CA GLY A 253 -26.61 26.69 -30.32
C GLY A 253 -27.24 26.06 -29.07
N LEU A 254 -26.79 24.89 -28.65
CA LEU A 254 -27.18 24.23 -27.42
C LEU A 254 -26.01 24.30 -26.42
N GLY A 255 -26.30 24.07 -25.13
CA GLY A 255 -25.24 24.00 -24.14
C GLY A 255 -24.61 22.62 -24.12
N ASP A 256 -23.27 22.57 -24.00
CA ASP A 256 -22.49 21.35 -23.93
C ASP A 256 -22.14 20.93 -22.51
N PRO A 257 -21.97 19.63 -22.24
CA PRO A 257 -21.41 19.16 -20.98
C PRO A 257 -19.90 19.42 -20.90
N TYR A 258 -19.38 19.72 -19.70
CA TYR A 258 -17.96 19.95 -19.50
C TYR A 258 -17.52 19.62 -18.07
N TYR A 259 -16.22 19.38 -17.90
CA TYR A 259 -15.60 19.25 -16.58
C TYR A 259 -15.27 20.62 -16.00
N ARG A 260 -15.46 20.77 -14.70
CA ARG A 260 -15.23 21.99 -13.91
C ARG A 260 -14.63 21.66 -12.55
N PRO A 261 -13.97 22.59 -11.86
CA PRO A 261 -13.61 22.38 -10.46
C PRO A 261 -14.87 22.20 -9.60
N GLY A 262 -14.86 21.13 -8.81
CA GLY A 262 -15.88 20.84 -7.81
C GLY A 262 -15.48 21.45 -6.47
N PHE A 263 -15.18 20.65 -5.45
CA PHE A 263 -14.64 21.14 -4.18
C PHE A 263 -13.10 21.12 -4.18
N GLY A 264 -12.50 22.01 -3.38
CA GLY A 264 -11.08 22.06 -3.09
C GLY A 264 -10.78 21.69 -1.64
N ASP A 265 -9.55 21.29 -1.36
CA ASP A 265 -9.07 20.97 -0.02
C ASP A 265 -7.57 21.28 0.08
N LEU A 266 -7.23 22.28 0.89
CA LEU A 266 -5.86 22.70 1.18
C LEU A 266 -5.46 22.03 2.49
N GLU A 267 -4.63 20.97 2.45
CA GLU A 267 -4.29 20.15 3.62
C GLU A 267 -2.83 20.27 4.00
N TYR A 268 -2.56 20.64 5.25
CA TYR A 268 -1.30 20.51 5.94
C TYR A 268 -1.30 19.21 6.74
N GLY A 269 -0.38 18.32 6.43
CA GLY A 269 -0.31 17.00 7.04
C GLY A 269 1.02 16.75 7.74
N LEU A 270 1.00 16.57 9.05
CA LEU A 270 2.13 16.05 9.85
C LEU A 270 1.88 14.59 10.21
N GLU A 271 2.90 13.77 10.04
CA GLU A 271 2.87 12.38 10.46
C GLU A 271 4.09 12.08 11.34
N ASN A 272 3.84 11.55 12.53
CA ASN A 272 4.88 11.00 13.39
C ASN A 272 4.76 9.47 13.46
N ARG A 273 5.87 8.77 13.26
CA ARG A 273 5.96 7.31 13.33
C ARG A 273 7.03 6.91 14.34
N VAL A 274 6.62 6.28 15.42
CA VAL A 274 7.52 5.66 16.39
C VAL A 274 7.41 4.15 16.22
N ASN A 275 8.52 3.48 15.91
CA ASN A 275 8.53 2.03 15.72
C ASN A 275 9.66 1.40 16.53
N THR A 276 9.33 0.39 17.33
CA THR A 276 10.28 -0.48 18.01
C THR A 276 10.12 -1.89 17.47
N ALA A 277 11.19 -2.47 16.95
CA ALA A 277 11.14 -3.78 16.34
C ALA A 277 12.28 -4.68 16.84
N PHE A 278 11.96 -5.94 16.95
CA PHE A 278 12.85 -7.02 17.37
C PHE A 278 12.82 -8.15 16.33
N SER A 279 13.97 -8.77 16.08
CA SER A 279 14.08 -10.03 15.36
C SER A 279 15.13 -10.92 16.01
N GLY A 280 14.84 -12.19 16.20
CA GLY A 280 15.74 -13.15 16.80
C GLY A 280 15.65 -14.54 16.20
N SER A 281 16.77 -15.25 16.19
CA SER A 281 16.89 -16.64 15.78
C SER A 281 17.79 -17.39 16.75
N LEU A 282 17.32 -18.55 17.18
CA LEU A 282 18.08 -19.55 17.92
C LEU A 282 18.07 -20.84 17.12
N GLU A 283 19.24 -21.30 16.72
CA GLU A 283 19.39 -22.55 15.96
C GLU A 283 20.30 -23.51 16.73
N TRP A 284 19.95 -24.77 16.75
CA TRP A 284 20.72 -25.81 17.40
C TRP A 284 20.94 -26.99 16.48
N GLN A 285 22.18 -27.21 16.07
CA GLN A 285 22.63 -28.41 15.36
C GLN A 285 22.85 -29.49 16.41
N VAL A 286 21.81 -30.28 16.72
CA VAL A 286 21.79 -31.28 17.80
C VAL A 286 22.77 -32.43 17.48
N LYS A 287 22.79 -32.83 16.21
CA LYS A 287 23.66 -33.81 15.58
C LYS A 287 23.90 -33.37 14.16
N ASP A 288 24.81 -34.05 13.47
CA ASP A 288 25.10 -33.75 12.07
C ASP A 288 23.85 -33.84 11.16
N ASP A 289 22.90 -34.69 11.55
CA ASP A 289 21.68 -34.95 10.82
C ASP A 289 20.43 -34.22 11.33
N LEU A 290 20.47 -33.54 12.48
CA LEU A 290 19.32 -32.89 13.08
C LEU A 290 19.60 -31.45 13.51
N LYS A 291 18.91 -30.53 12.89
CA LYS A 291 18.89 -29.12 13.25
C LYS A 291 17.50 -28.73 13.80
N LEU A 292 17.45 -28.05 14.93
CA LEU A 292 16.26 -27.42 15.47
C LEU A 292 16.41 -25.91 15.42
N TYR A 293 15.31 -25.19 15.27
CA TYR A 293 15.32 -23.72 15.29
C TYR A 293 14.07 -23.11 15.92
N ALA A 294 14.28 -21.93 16.51
CA ALA A 294 13.23 -21.03 16.95
C ALA A 294 13.51 -19.65 16.40
N GLU A 295 12.54 -19.03 15.77
CA GLU A 295 12.63 -17.70 15.19
C GLU A 295 11.45 -16.84 15.60
N ALA A 296 11.69 -15.55 15.84
CA ALA A 296 10.65 -14.59 16.15
C ALA A 296 11.00 -13.21 15.60
N SER A 297 9.99 -12.50 15.11
CA SER A 297 10.04 -11.08 14.77
C SER A 297 8.83 -10.40 15.41
N TYR A 298 9.03 -9.20 15.93
CA TYR A 298 7.98 -8.38 16.55
C TYR A 298 8.20 -6.93 16.18
N THR A 299 7.11 -6.21 15.89
CA THR A 299 7.10 -4.77 15.66
C THR A 299 5.99 -4.11 16.46
N ASP A 300 6.29 -2.96 17.04
CA ASP A 300 5.35 -2.10 17.77
C ASP A 300 5.43 -0.70 17.16
N LEU A 301 4.42 -0.34 16.38
CA LEU A 301 4.32 0.90 15.63
C LEU A 301 3.22 1.77 16.21
N ASN A 302 3.58 2.98 16.63
CA ASN A 302 2.66 4.08 16.86
C ASN A 302 2.79 5.09 15.72
N LYS A 303 1.69 5.35 15.03
CA LYS A 303 1.60 6.30 13.92
C LYS A 303 0.57 7.37 14.25
N GLN A 304 1.03 8.59 14.51
CA GLN A 304 0.20 9.77 14.72
C GLN A 304 0.05 10.54 13.42
N SER A 305 -1.17 10.87 13.04
CA SER A 305 -1.49 11.66 11.85
C SER A 305 -2.26 12.89 12.26
N ARG A 306 -1.72 14.05 11.99
CA ARG A 306 -2.29 15.36 12.33
C ARG A 306 -2.52 16.11 11.05
N ARG A 307 -3.76 16.47 10.76
CA ARG A 307 -4.15 17.16 9.54
C ARG A 307 -5.00 18.38 9.87
N GLN A 308 -4.65 19.47 9.26
CA GLN A 308 -5.36 20.74 9.30
C GLN A 308 -5.64 21.12 7.85
N SER A 309 -6.90 21.32 7.49
CA SER A 309 -7.23 21.70 6.13
C SER A 309 -8.30 22.74 6.03
N MET A 310 -8.25 23.51 4.94
CA MET A 310 -9.31 24.36 4.48
C MET A 310 -10.06 23.67 3.34
N PHE A 311 -11.27 23.23 3.62
CA PHE A 311 -12.17 22.69 2.61
C PHE A 311 -12.93 23.82 1.94
N LEU A 312 -12.91 23.81 0.62
CA LEU A 312 -13.46 24.81 -0.27
C LEU A 312 -14.64 24.18 -1.01
N GLY A 313 -15.84 24.33 -0.45
CA GLY A 313 -17.03 23.67 -0.98
C GLY A 313 -17.71 24.51 -2.05
N THR A 314 -17.78 24.00 -3.27
CA THR A 314 -18.58 24.61 -4.34
C THR A 314 -20.06 24.24 -4.18
N PRO A 315 -21.00 25.15 -4.45
CA PRO A 315 -22.42 24.80 -4.52
C PRO A 315 -22.69 23.81 -5.65
N ALA A 316 -23.56 22.85 -5.41
CA ALA A 316 -23.87 21.81 -6.41
C ALA A 316 -24.66 22.38 -7.61
N SER A 317 -25.41 23.46 -7.41
CA SER A 317 -26.41 23.97 -8.35
C SER A 317 -26.03 25.23 -9.13
N ASP A 318 -25.09 26.06 -8.62
CA ASP A 318 -24.97 27.43 -9.12
C ASP A 318 -23.53 27.86 -9.50
N LEU A 319 -22.81 27.02 -10.17
CA LEU A 319 -21.76 27.49 -11.05
C LEU A 319 -22.39 27.89 -12.41
N GLU A 320 -23.33 28.81 -12.36
CA GLU A 320 -23.48 29.73 -13.49
C GLU A 320 -22.20 30.56 -13.48
N LEU A 321 -21.26 30.13 -14.29
CA LEU A 321 -20.24 31.02 -14.82
C LEU A 321 -21.03 32.08 -15.59
N ASP A 322 -21.43 33.11 -14.89
CA ASP A 322 -22.00 34.28 -15.51
C ASP A 322 -20.86 34.95 -16.29
N GLY A 323 -20.78 34.55 -17.51
CA GLY A 323 -19.80 34.95 -18.45
C GLY A 323 -18.70 33.92 -18.64
N ALA A 324 -18.85 33.13 -19.71
CA ALA A 324 -17.73 32.54 -20.43
C ALA A 324 -16.63 33.59 -20.84
N ALA A 325 -16.75 34.79 -20.29
CA ALA A 325 -15.81 35.90 -20.52
C ALA A 325 -14.60 35.88 -19.59
N ASP A 326 -14.69 35.21 -18.44
CA ASP A 326 -13.62 35.22 -17.44
C ASP A 326 -13.03 33.82 -17.15
N GLY A 327 -13.46 32.77 -17.86
CA GLY A 327 -12.89 31.42 -17.75
C GLY A 327 -12.20 30.98 -19.03
N THR A 328 -11.05 30.31 -18.88
CA THR A 328 -10.38 29.63 -19.98
C THR A 328 -10.76 28.16 -19.93
N TYR A 329 -11.08 27.60 -21.07
CA TYR A 329 -11.33 26.17 -21.20
C TYR A 329 -10.35 25.57 -22.20
N GLY A 330 -9.86 24.39 -21.83
CA GLY A 330 -9.08 23.51 -22.68
C GLY A 330 -9.95 22.40 -23.21
N VAL A 331 -9.48 21.80 -24.30
CA VAL A 331 -10.02 20.57 -24.82
C VAL A 331 -8.95 19.49 -24.67
N VAL A 332 -9.28 18.38 -24.01
CA VAL A 332 -8.37 17.26 -23.86
C VAL A 332 -8.85 16.14 -24.76
N GLU A 333 -8.00 15.70 -25.70
CA GLU A 333 -8.28 14.53 -26.52
C GLU A 333 -8.12 13.24 -25.70
N VAL A 334 -9.19 12.48 -25.57
CA VAL A 334 -9.21 11.20 -24.87
C VAL A 334 -9.83 10.14 -25.78
N ALA A 335 -9.06 9.12 -26.13
CA ALA A 335 -9.48 7.99 -26.96
C ALA A 335 -10.14 8.43 -28.29
N GLY A 336 -9.73 9.58 -28.84
CA GLY A 336 -10.29 10.14 -30.08
C GLY A 336 -11.47 11.08 -29.88
N TYR A 337 -11.81 11.40 -28.63
CA TYR A 337 -12.86 12.35 -28.29
C TYR A 337 -12.27 13.63 -27.70
N ASP A 338 -12.79 14.77 -28.10
CA ASP A 338 -12.49 16.06 -27.54
C ASP A 338 -13.35 16.30 -26.30
N VAL A 339 -12.72 16.33 -25.11
CA VAL A 339 -13.40 16.50 -23.82
C VAL A 339 -13.21 17.93 -23.33
N PRO A 340 -14.28 18.74 -23.27
CA PRO A 340 -14.19 20.10 -22.77
C PRO A 340 -13.96 20.17 -21.26
N MET A 341 -13.05 21.08 -20.84
CA MET A 341 -12.73 21.30 -19.41
C MET A 341 -12.51 22.78 -19.13
N LEU A 342 -12.97 23.25 -18.00
CA LEU A 342 -12.54 24.55 -17.48
C LEU A 342 -11.18 24.41 -16.81
N THR A 343 -10.20 25.16 -17.27
CA THR A 343 -8.81 25.12 -16.79
C THR A 343 -8.49 26.30 -15.87
N SER A 344 -9.04 27.47 -16.13
CA SER A 344 -8.88 28.65 -15.25
C SER A 344 -10.13 29.51 -15.20
N GLY A 345 -10.28 30.30 -14.13
CA GLY A 345 -11.40 31.22 -13.99
C GLY A 345 -11.69 31.63 -12.54
N ILE A 346 -12.84 32.27 -12.36
CA ILE A 346 -13.33 32.73 -11.05
C ILE A 346 -14.64 32.02 -10.72
N ILE A 347 -14.77 31.47 -9.52
CA ILE A 347 -15.99 30.91 -8.98
C ILE A 347 -16.61 31.91 -8.01
N GLY A 348 -17.87 32.26 -8.21
CA GLY A 348 -18.63 33.16 -7.30
C GLY A 348 -18.37 34.64 -7.54
N GLY A 349 -17.80 35.03 -8.69
CA GLY A 349 -17.57 36.42 -9.10
C GLY A 349 -18.58 36.95 -10.12
N GLY A 350 -19.61 36.18 -10.45
CA GLY A 350 -20.52 36.52 -11.53
C GLY A 350 -21.50 37.65 -11.19
N ILE A 351 -21.77 38.49 -12.20
CA ILE A 351 -22.83 39.51 -12.15
C ILE A 351 -24.16 38.79 -12.32
N ARG A 352 -24.86 38.45 -11.25
CA ARG A 352 -26.28 38.06 -11.38
C ARG A 352 -27.14 39.33 -11.33
N ASN A 353 -27.98 39.51 -12.34
CA ASN A 353 -28.96 40.63 -12.42
C ASN A 353 -28.39 42.05 -12.30
N GLY A 354 -27.13 42.26 -12.78
CA GLY A 354 -26.52 43.62 -12.78
C GLY A 354 -25.94 44.05 -11.45
N ARG A 355 -25.78 43.15 -10.45
CA ARG A 355 -25.09 43.43 -9.20
C ARG A 355 -23.62 43.10 -9.30
N THR A 356 -22.80 44.07 -8.97
CA THR A 356 -21.34 43.98 -8.93
C THR A 356 -20.78 43.90 -7.52
N ASP A 357 -21.62 43.86 -6.51
CA ASP A 357 -21.20 43.80 -5.13
C ASP A 357 -20.98 42.33 -4.72
N LEU A 358 -19.78 42.03 -4.31
CA LEU A 358 -19.40 40.79 -3.62
C LEU A 358 -20.14 40.65 -2.29
N SER A 359 -21.37 41.17 -2.24
CA SER A 359 -22.11 41.30 -1.00
C SER A 359 -22.49 39.90 -0.55
N THR A 360 -22.28 39.68 0.70
CA THR A 360 -22.98 38.76 1.59
C THR A 360 -24.49 38.95 1.47
N ASP A 361 -25.06 38.76 0.25
CA ASP A 361 -26.50 38.82 0.07
C ASP A 361 -27.09 37.59 0.77
N VAL A 362 -27.67 37.86 1.92
CA VAL A 362 -28.27 36.85 2.79
C VAL A 362 -29.49 36.19 2.12
N ASP A 363 -29.92 36.74 1.01
CA ASP A 363 -31.11 36.30 0.27
C ASP A 363 -30.79 35.31 -0.87
N ASP A 364 -29.50 35.10 -1.24
CA ASP A 364 -29.08 34.01 -2.12
C ASP A 364 -27.95 33.20 -1.47
N PRO A 365 -28.27 32.14 -0.75
CA PRO A 365 -27.30 31.33 0.00
C PRO A 365 -26.37 30.51 -0.89
N ASN A 366 -26.45 30.63 -2.21
CA ASN A 366 -25.82 29.68 -3.13
C ASN A 366 -24.62 30.23 -3.94
N ASP A 367 -24.30 31.51 -3.85
CA ASP A 367 -23.21 32.12 -4.59
C ASP A 367 -21.84 31.98 -3.89
N GLY A 368 -20.79 31.62 -4.63
CA GLY A 368 -19.41 31.50 -4.16
C GLY A 368 -19.09 30.22 -3.35
N ILE A 369 -17.83 30.15 -2.93
CA ILE A 369 -17.30 29.00 -2.21
C ILE A 369 -17.55 29.10 -0.72
N GLN A 370 -17.98 28.02 -0.10
CA GLN A 370 -18.08 27.90 1.36
C GLN A 370 -16.74 27.42 1.92
N LEU A 371 -16.28 28.06 2.98
CA LEU A 371 -15.04 27.69 3.67
C LEU A 371 -15.34 26.85 4.90
N ARG A 372 -14.62 25.73 5.04
CA ARG A 372 -14.65 24.90 6.24
C ARG A 372 -13.25 24.58 6.73
N SER A 373 -12.96 24.93 7.96
CA SER A 373 -11.74 24.48 8.64
C SER A 373 -11.94 23.05 9.16
N ASN A 374 -11.22 22.09 8.58
CA ASN A 374 -11.24 20.70 8.98
C ASN A 374 -9.99 20.38 9.81
N ASN A 375 -10.19 19.79 10.96
CA ASN A 375 -9.14 19.46 11.89
C ASN A 375 -9.24 17.97 12.23
N ARG A 376 -8.17 17.22 12.01
CA ARG A 376 -8.13 15.80 12.28
C ARG A 376 -6.87 15.44 13.06
N ALA A 377 -7.07 14.78 14.20
CA ALA A 377 -6.04 14.05 14.92
C ALA A 377 -6.38 12.56 14.88
N GLY A 378 -5.43 11.73 14.47
CA GLY A 378 -5.59 10.30 14.41
C GLY A 378 -4.36 9.59 14.93
N ASN A 379 -4.55 8.48 15.63
CA ASN A 379 -3.50 7.61 16.07
C ASN A 379 -3.76 6.19 15.56
N ARG A 380 -2.71 5.48 15.18
CA ARG A 380 -2.75 4.08 14.83
C ARG A 380 -1.65 3.36 15.58
N ASP A 381 -2.05 2.51 16.51
CA ASP A 381 -1.18 1.61 17.25
C ASP A 381 -1.28 0.22 16.64
N THR A 382 -0.16 -0.32 16.18
CA THR A 382 -0.09 -1.65 15.55
C THR A 382 1.01 -2.49 16.19
N GLN A 383 0.65 -3.63 16.76
CA GLN A 383 1.57 -4.65 17.22
C GLN A 383 1.50 -5.84 16.28
N SER A 384 2.64 -6.23 15.68
CA SER A 384 2.69 -7.36 14.77
C SER A 384 3.79 -8.34 15.17
N TYR A 385 3.54 -9.63 15.00
CA TYR A 385 4.51 -10.67 15.28
C TYR A 385 4.48 -11.80 14.24
N VAL A 386 5.62 -12.44 14.07
CA VAL A 386 5.78 -13.72 13.37
C VAL A 386 6.71 -14.59 14.21
N ALA A 387 6.28 -15.77 14.58
CA ALA A 387 7.08 -16.71 15.34
C ALA A 387 7.00 -18.11 14.72
N ALA A 388 8.09 -18.87 14.82
CA ALA A 388 8.13 -20.24 14.34
C ALA A 388 9.07 -21.12 15.17
N LEU A 389 8.67 -22.39 15.28
CA LEU A 389 9.47 -23.48 15.79
C LEU A 389 9.54 -24.57 14.71
N GLY A 390 10.72 -25.11 14.47
CA GLY A 390 10.86 -26.15 13.47
C GLY A 390 12.14 -26.95 13.60
N GLY A 391 12.24 -27.92 12.72
CA GLY A 391 13.42 -28.73 12.64
C GLY A 391 13.64 -29.29 11.24
N GLU A 392 14.86 -29.59 10.95
CA GLU A 392 15.33 -30.20 9.72
C GLU A 392 16.12 -31.47 10.07
N TRP A 393 15.68 -32.57 9.52
CA TRP A 393 16.30 -33.85 9.73
C TRP A 393 16.76 -34.45 8.41
N ASP A 394 18.08 -34.55 8.29
CA ASP A 394 18.76 -35.14 7.16
C ASP A 394 19.16 -36.57 7.48
N ARG A 395 18.66 -37.54 6.71
CA ARG A 395 19.00 -38.93 6.88
C ARG A 395 19.16 -39.62 5.54
N ASP A 396 20.36 -40.07 5.28
CA ASP A 396 20.72 -40.75 4.02
C ASP A 396 20.26 -39.91 2.78
N ASN A 397 19.28 -40.41 2.08
CA ASN A 397 18.68 -39.75 0.91
C ASN A 397 17.38 -38.99 1.22
N LEU A 398 17.04 -38.75 2.48
CA LEU A 398 15.84 -38.03 2.91
C LEU A 398 16.21 -36.77 3.68
N ASN A 399 15.54 -35.66 3.34
CA ASN A 399 15.49 -34.46 4.15
C ASN A 399 14.03 -34.25 4.57
N ILE A 400 13.77 -34.11 5.87
CA ILE A 400 12.44 -33.87 6.43
C ILE A 400 12.48 -32.53 7.18
N VAL A 401 11.61 -31.60 6.77
CA VAL A 401 11.43 -30.32 7.44
C VAL A 401 10.03 -30.29 8.06
N PHE A 402 9.97 -29.99 9.35
CA PHE A 402 8.70 -29.77 10.04
C PHE A 402 8.73 -28.39 10.69
N GLU A 403 7.61 -27.70 10.66
CA GLU A 403 7.49 -26.35 11.20
C GLU A 403 6.08 -26.04 11.66
N VAL A 404 5.99 -25.36 12.78
CA VAL A 404 4.80 -24.68 13.28
C VAL A 404 5.08 -23.19 13.32
N SER A 405 4.15 -22.39 12.84
CA SER A 405 4.31 -20.94 12.83
C SER A 405 3.03 -20.22 13.22
N ALA A 406 3.19 -19.07 13.85
CA ALA A 406 2.11 -18.16 14.20
C ALA A 406 2.48 -16.73 13.76
N ALA A 407 1.52 -16.03 13.19
CA ALA A 407 1.62 -14.62 12.87
C ALA A 407 0.37 -13.89 13.34
N GLY A 408 0.51 -12.66 13.80
CA GLY A 408 -0.61 -11.85 14.21
C GLY A 408 -0.32 -10.36 14.13
N SER A 409 -1.38 -9.58 14.05
CA SER A 409 -1.34 -8.13 14.18
C SER A 409 -2.59 -7.61 14.87
N ASP A 410 -2.40 -6.85 15.94
CA ASP A 410 -3.42 -6.11 16.67
C ASP A 410 -3.27 -4.64 16.33
N THR A 411 -4.32 -4.01 15.83
CA THR A 411 -4.31 -2.60 15.44
C THR A 411 -5.48 -1.86 16.05
N VAL A 412 -5.20 -0.72 16.66
CA VAL A 412 -6.20 0.25 17.11
C VAL A 412 -6.00 1.54 16.34
N GLU A 413 -7.03 1.97 15.63
CA GLU A 413 -7.04 3.25 14.92
C GLU A 413 -8.06 4.20 15.57
N THR A 414 -7.60 5.38 15.96
CA THR A 414 -8.47 6.44 16.45
C THR A 414 -8.46 7.64 15.51
N ALA A 415 -9.58 8.32 15.39
CA ALA A 415 -9.68 9.56 14.66
C ALA A 415 -10.67 10.50 15.32
N PHE A 416 -10.22 11.72 15.63
CA PHE A 416 -11.07 12.81 16.06
C PHE A 416 -11.06 13.88 14.97
N VAL A 417 -12.23 14.21 14.44
CA VAL A 417 -12.41 15.16 13.34
C VAL A 417 -13.36 16.25 13.79
N SER A 418 -12.96 17.51 13.73
CA SER A 418 -13.83 18.67 13.95
C SER A 418 -13.87 19.55 12.72
N VAL A 419 -15.05 19.93 12.32
CA VAL A 419 -15.31 20.75 11.14
C VAL A 419 -16.01 22.02 11.56
N PHE A 420 -15.40 23.16 11.24
CA PHE A 420 -15.99 24.49 11.42
C PHE A 420 -16.36 25.10 10.08
N GLN A 421 -17.50 25.72 10.00
CA GLN A 421 -18.00 26.47 8.86
C GLN A 421 -17.77 27.95 9.06
N PHE A 422 -17.29 28.65 8.04
CA PHE A 422 -17.15 30.10 8.06
C PHE A 422 -18.51 30.75 7.86
N ASN A 423 -19.00 31.43 8.92
CA ASN A 423 -20.33 32.00 9.01
C ASN A 423 -20.28 33.48 9.39
N ASN A 424 -21.33 34.23 9.03
CA ASN A 424 -21.51 35.63 9.43
C ASN A 424 -21.84 35.70 10.93
N PRO A 425 -20.97 36.32 11.77
CA PRO A 425 -21.18 36.42 13.21
C PRO A 425 -22.40 37.26 13.61
N ASP A 426 -22.86 38.15 12.73
CA ASP A 426 -24.03 39.02 12.98
C ASP A 426 -25.36 38.34 12.58
N ALA A 427 -25.31 37.16 11.99
CA ALA A 427 -26.50 36.42 11.60
C ALA A 427 -27.28 35.91 12.83
N ALA A 428 -28.58 36.16 12.88
CA ALA A 428 -29.44 35.72 13.99
C ALA A 428 -29.44 34.17 14.15
N ASN A 429 -29.13 33.43 13.13
CA ASN A 429 -29.04 31.97 13.08
C ASN A 429 -27.61 31.50 12.80
N PHE A 430 -26.61 32.10 13.45
CA PHE A 430 -25.17 31.83 13.25
C PHE A 430 -24.80 30.34 13.15
N HIS A 431 -25.45 29.49 13.96
CA HIS A 431 -25.24 28.03 13.92
C HIS A 431 -26.18 27.35 12.91
N SER A 432 -26.08 27.75 11.64
CA SER A 432 -26.89 27.14 10.58
C SER A 432 -26.26 27.32 9.21
N ALA A 433 -26.78 26.58 8.25
CA ALA A 433 -26.39 26.70 6.84
C ALA A 433 -26.68 28.10 6.25
N ASN A 434 -27.70 28.80 6.74
CA ASN A 434 -28.13 30.10 6.22
C ASN A 434 -27.22 31.27 6.65
N ALA A 435 -26.32 31.03 7.61
CA ALA A 435 -25.35 32.04 8.06
C ALA A 435 -24.01 31.96 7.30
N ARG A 436 -23.85 31.07 6.31
CA ARG A 436 -22.58 30.88 5.58
C ARG A 436 -22.15 32.15 4.88
N ILE A 437 -20.88 32.49 4.99
CA ILE A 437 -20.22 33.46 4.13
C ILE A 437 -19.72 32.72 2.90
N ARG A 438 -20.02 33.23 1.72
CA ARG A 438 -19.53 32.75 0.44
C ARG A 438 -18.38 33.62 -0.03
N VAL A 439 -17.31 33.03 -0.49
CA VAL A 439 -16.09 33.72 -0.91
C VAL A 439 -15.83 33.42 -2.38
N PRO A 440 -15.64 34.42 -3.26
CA PRO A 440 -15.23 34.20 -4.63
C PRO A 440 -13.77 33.73 -4.66
N PHE A 441 -13.54 32.74 -5.51
CA PHE A 441 -12.24 32.07 -5.69
C PHE A 441 -11.80 32.10 -7.14
N GLU A 442 -10.52 32.37 -7.37
CA GLU A 442 -9.85 32.16 -8.65
C GLU A 442 -9.11 30.83 -8.63
N TYR A 443 -9.04 30.18 -9.79
CA TYR A 443 -8.39 28.90 -9.98
C TYR A 443 -7.63 28.84 -11.30
N GLU A 444 -6.52 28.10 -11.30
CA GLU A 444 -5.70 27.72 -12.45
C GLU A 444 -5.33 26.24 -12.34
N LEU A 445 -5.76 25.42 -13.29
CA LEU A 445 -5.63 23.96 -13.28
C LEU A 445 -4.83 23.41 -14.47
N ASP A 446 -4.28 24.28 -15.30
CA ASP A 446 -3.74 23.91 -16.62
C ASP A 446 -2.22 23.73 -16.63
N ASP A 447 -1.52 24.23 -15.65
CA ASP A 447 -0.06 24.17 -15.58
C ASP A 447 0.42 23.21 -14.46
N ASP A 448 1.74 23.00 -14.39
CA ASP A 448 2.41 22.29 -13.29
C ASP A 448 2.16 22.93 -11.90
N VAL A 449 1.42 24.04 -11.87
CA VAL A 449 1.04 24.81 -10.70
C VAL A 449 -0.47 24.80 -10.58
N LEU A 450 -0.99 24.10 -9.58
CA LEU A 450 -2.40 24.15 -9.22
C LEU A 450 -2.62 25.35 -8.32
N GLU A 451 -3.29 26.40 -8.83
CA GLU A 451 -3.72 27.55 -8.03
C GLU A 451 -5.20 27.44 -7.68
N TYR A 452 -5.54 27.72 -6.43
CA TYR A 452 -6.92 27.71 -5.96
C TYR A 452 -7.03 28.59 -4.70
N GLY A 453 -7.33 29.86 -4.88
CA GLY A 453 -7.32 30.85 -3.82
C GLY A 453 -8.43 31.89 -3.90
N PRO A 454 -8.64 32.66 -2.83
CA PRO A 454 -9.66 33.70 -2.82
C PRO A 454 -9.27 34.85 -3.77
N VAL A 455 -10.28 35.41 -4.44
CA VAL A 455 -10.11 36.65 -5.17
C VAL A 455 -9.61 37.74 -4.21
N ALA A 456 -8.63 38.53 -4.67
CA ALA A 456 -7.97 39.53 -3.84
C ALA A 456 -8.96 40.47 -3.14
N GLY A 457 -8.92 40.51 -1.80
CA GLY A 457 -9.77 41.31 -0.96
C GLY A 457 -11.17 40.74 -0.65
N ALA A 458 -11.50 39.57 -1.15
CA ALA A 458 -12.78 38.91 -0.88
C ALA A 458 -12.94 38.47 0.58
N VAL A 459 -11.83 38.08 1.21
CA VAL A 459 -11.73 37.73 2.63
C VAL A 459 -10.40 38.23 3.17
N THR A 460 -10.33 38.55 4.45
CA THR A 460 -9.12 39.02 5.13
C THR A 460 -8.61 37.98 6.12
N ASP A 461 -7.30 37.92 6.35
CA ASP A 461 -6.67 37.10 7.39
C ASP A 461 -7.28 37.38 8.77
N ALA A 462 -7.61 38.66 9.05
CA ALA A 462 -8.25 39.05 10.32
C ALA A 462 -9.60 38.33 10.51
N GLN A 463 -10.38 38.14 9.44
CA GLN A 463 -11.66 37.42 9.50
C GLN A 463 -11.42 35.91 9.61
N LEU A 464 -10.46 35.38 8.84
CA LEU A 464 -10.14 33.94 8.85
C LEU A 464 -9.54 33.47 10.18
N LEU A 465 -8.88 34.35 10.93
CA LEU A 465 -8.30 34.06 12.23
C LEU A 465 -9.22 34.40 13.42
N ASP A 466 -10.35 35.10 13.20
CA ASP A 466 -11.30 35.46 14.25
C ASP A 466 -12.21 34.27 14.58
N PRO A 467 -12.17 33.70 15.81
CA PRO A 467 -12.99 32.55 16.19
C PRO A 467 -14.50 32.80 16.13
N ASN A 468 -14.93 34.05 16.13
CA ASN A 468 -16.35 34.41 16.05
C ASN A 468 -16.96 34.18 14.66
N TYR A 469 -16.16 34.04 13.60
CA TYR A 469 -16.63 33.68 12.26
C TYR A 469 -16.80 32.17 12.06
N TRP A 470 -16.38 31.33 13.00
CA TRP A 470 -16.34 29.88 12.82
C TRP A 470 -17.38 29.17 13.70
N SER A 471 -18.47 28.71 13.08
CA SER A 471 -19.46 27.86 13.71
C SER A 471 -19.14 26.39 13.53
N MET A 472 -19.26 25.60 14.57
CA MET A 472 -19.06 24.15 14.46
C MET A 472 -20.14 23.54 13.56
N PHE A 473 -19.72 22.86 12.50
CA PHE A 473 -20.61 22.13 11.62
C PHE A 473 -20.87 20.72 12.15
N VAL A 474 -19.79 19.96 12.42
CA VAL A 474 -19.88 18.60 12.93
C VAL A 474 -18.57 18.18 13.60
N THR A 475 -18.66 17.32 14.60
CA THR A 475 -17.52 16.59 15.15
C THR A 475 -17.76 15.09 15.06
N LYS A 476 -16.71 14.34 14.72
CA LYS A 476 -16.72 12.88 14.67
C LYS A 476 -15.58 12.34 15.53
N ASP A 477 -15.92 11.42 16.39
CA ASP A 477 -14.98 10.68 17.20
C ASP A 477 -15.11 9.19 16.89
N GLN A 478 -14.04 8.56 16.45
CA GLN A 478 -14.05 7.21 15.88
C GLN A 478 -12.88 6.38 16.42
N GLU A 479 -13.16 5.11 16.64
CA GLU A 479 -12.15 4.09 16.94
C GLU A 479 -12.47 2.82 16.17
N SER A 480 -11.48 2.24 15.55
CA SER A 480 -11.57 0.95 14.85
C SER A 480 -10.50 0.01 15.37
N THR A 481 -10.84 -1.23 15.60
CA THR A 481 -9.89 -2.28 15.97
C THR A 481 -9.81 -3.33 14.88
N PHE A 482 -8.62 -3.85 14.64
CA PHE A 482 -8.37 -4.93 13.70
C PHE A 482 -7.50 -5.97 14.38
N ASP A 483 -7.98 -7.19 14.39
CA ASP A 483 -7.37 -8.36 15.02
C ASP A 483 -7.13 -9.39 13.92
N ASN A 484 -5.89 -9.65 13.55
CA ASN A 484 -5.52 -10.61 12.52
C ASN A 484 -4.63 -11.68 13.12
N GLU A 485 -4.96 -12.93 12.94
CA GLU A 485 -4.17 -14.07 13.40
C GLU A 485 -4.05 -15.11 12.29
N GLU A 486 -2.89 -15.70 12.14
CA GLU A 486 -2.68 -16.91 11.31
C GLU A 486 -1.83 -17.90 12.07
N PHE A 487 -2.31 -19.14 12.16
CA PHE A 487 -1.55 -20.28 12.64
C PHE A 487 -1.34 -21.27 11.50
N ALA A 488 -0.14 -21.84 11.36
CA ALA A 488 0.15 -22.78 10.30
C ALA A 488 1.13 -23.86 10.73
N GLU A 489 0.88 -25.06 10.21
CA GLU A 489 1.71 -26.24 10.35
C GLU A 489 2.12 -26.74 8.96
N LYS A 490 3.37 -27.20 8.82
CA LYS A 490 3.83 -27.83 7.59
C LYS A 490 4.80 -28.95 7.85
N VAL A 491 4.76 -29.93 6.97
CA VAL A 491 5.76 -31.01 6.85
C VAL A 491 6.14 -31.15 5.40
N ASP A 492 7.44 -31.07 5.13
CA ASP A 492 8.04 -31.26 3.82
C ASP A 492 8.97 -32.47 3.87
N VAL A 493 8.84 -33.37 2.93
CA VAL A 493 9.73 -34.52 2.73
C VAL A 493 10.37 -34.39 1.35
N THR A 494 11.70 -34.30 1.33
CA THR A 494 12.48 -34.33 0.11
C THR A 494 13.23 -35.65 0.03
N TRP A 495 12.97 -36.41 -1.02
CA TRP A 495 13.67 -37.63 -1.31
C TRP A 495 14.66 -37.37 -2.43
N PHE A 496 15.98 -37.49 -2.15
CA PHE A 496 17.04 -37.39 -3.13
C PHE A 496 17.14 -38.71 -3.88
N LEU A 497 17.13 -38.64 -5.22
CA LEU A 497 17.07 -39.81 -6.10
C LEU A 497 18.42 -40.03 -6.77
N ASP A 498 18.90 -41.23 -6.73
CA ASP A 498 19.99 -41.70 -7.58
C ASP A 498 19.45 -42.11 -8.95
N HIS A 499 19.22 -41.10 -9.80
CA HIS A 499 18.59 -41.27 -11.11
C HIS A 499 19.22 -40.30 -12.12
N ASP A 500 19.39 -40.74 -13.36
CA ASP A 500 20.08 -39.96 -14.40
C ASP A 500 19.46 -38.59 -14.71
N VAL A 501 18.16 -38.47 -14.49
CA VAL A 501 17.39 -37.25 -14.80
C VAL A 501 16.81 -36.62 -13.56
N TRP A 502 16.13 -37.38 -12.70
CA TRP A 502 15.46 -36.90 -11.52
C TRP A 502 16.40 -36.84 -10.32
N ARG A 503 16.61 -35.64 -9.77
CA ARG A 503 17.49 -35.39 -8.62
C ARG A 503 16.77 -35.53 -7.30
N SER A 504 15.52 -35.04 -7.23
CA SER A 504 14.73 -35.16 -6.03
C SER A 504 13.22 -35.19 -6.31
N LEU A 505 12.49 -35.82 -5.40
CA LEU A 505 11.04 -35.72 -5.29
C LEU A 505 10.70 -35.08 -3.95
N LYS A 506 9.98 -33.96 -3.98
CA LYS A 506 9.52 -33.27 -2.78
C LYS A 506 8.02 -33.35 -2.66
N VAL A 507 7.54 -33.81 -1.50
CA VAL A 507 6.13 -33.87 -1.14
C VAL A 507 5.93 -33.12 0.17
N GLY A 508 4.90 -32.33 0.27
CA GLY A 508 4.61 -31.61 1.50
C GLY A 508 3.14 -31.37 1.71
N VAL A 509 2.82 -31.16 2.97
CA VAL A 509 1.48 -30.80 3.42
C VAL A 509 1.56 -29.54 4.29
N ARG A 510 0.54 -28.69 4.18
CA ARG A 510 0.37 -27.51 5.02
C ARG A 510 -1.09 -27.36 5.42
N ALA A 511 -1.32 -27.11 6.70
CA ALA A 511 -2.60 -26.65 7.20
C ALA A 511 -2.43 -25.23 7.78
N SER A 512 -3.40 -24.37 7.60
CA SER A 512 -3.42 -23.07 8.28
C SER A 512 -4.83 -22.62 8.62
N GLN A 513 -4.94 -21.93 9.74
CA GLN A 513 -6.14 -21.26 10.21
C GLN A 513 -5.85 -19.79 10.29
N ARG A 514 -6.70 -18.97 9.67
CA ARG A 514 -6.57 -17.53 9.68
C ARG A 514 -7.89 -16.91 10.09
N SER A 515 -7.83 -15.92 10.97
CA SER A 515 -8.98 -15.12 11.36
C SER A 515 -8.67 -13.64 11.26
N ILE A 516 -9.69 -12.88 10.90
CA ILE A 516 -9.70 -11.42 11.03
C ILE A 516 -10.98 -11.01 11.73
N ASN A 517 -10.84 -10.06 12.65
CA ASN A 517 -11.95 -9.44 13.33
C ASN A 517 -11.78 -7.92 13.24
N ARG A 518 -12.82 -7.22 12.79
CA ARG A 518 -12.92 -5.77 12.77
C ARG A 518 -14.06 -5.32 13.65
N SER A 519 -13.81 -4.37 14.55
CA SER A 519 -14.86 -3.64 15.24
C SER A 519 -14.73 -2.14 15.02
N ARG A 520 -15.82 -1.40 15.21
CA ARG A 520 -15.81 0.06 15.14
C ARG A 520 -16.73 0.65 16.17
N GLN A 521 -16.24 1.71 16.83
CA GLN A 521 -17.04 2.61 17.64
C GLN A 521 -17.00 3.98 16.98
N SER A 522 -18.13 4.66 16.96
CA SER A 522 -18.24 5.98 16.34
C SER A 522 -19.28 6.82 17.05
N GLN A 523 -18.94 8.10 17.27
CA GLN A 523 -19.89 9.13 17.70
C GLN A 523 -19.77 10.29 16.74
N VAL A 524 -20.92 10.90 16.46
CA VAL A 524 -21.02 12.06 15.58
C VAL A 524 -21.99 13.03 16.24
N THR A 525 -21.58 14.31 16.43
CA THR A 525 -22.51 15.34 16.87
C THR A 525 -23.58 15.58 15.80
N PRO A 526 -24.76 16.04 16.16
CA PRO A 526 -25.68 16.58 15.16
C PRO A 526 -25.01 17.68 14.33
N ASN A 527 -25.47 17.91 13.11
CA ASN A 527 -25.04 19.07 12.35
C ASN A 527 -25.46 20.34 13.10
N TRP A 528 -24.53 21.30 13.17
CA TRP A 528 -24.78 22.58 13.89
C TRP A 528 -25.11 22.39 15.37
N PRO A 529 -24.20 21.81 16.17
CA PRO A 529 -24.50 21.47 17.57
C PRO A 529 -24.58 22.71 18.50
N GLY A 530 -24.44 23.92 17.95
CA GLY A 530 -24.55 25.17 18.73
C GLY A 530 -23.23 25.65 19.35
N PHE A 531 -22.10 25.05 18.98
CA PHE A 531 -20.76 25.50 19.39
C PHE A 531 -20.11 26.37 18.33
N SER A 532 -19.23 27.27 18.74
CA SER A 532 -18.34 28.07 17.90
C SER A 532 -16.87 27.72 18.18
N ALA A 533 -15.95 28.18 17.33
CA ALA A 533 -14.52 28.06 17.61
C ALA A 533 -14.13 28.84 18.90
N ALA A 534 -14.83 29.93 19.23
CA ALA A 534 -14.60 30.69 20.46
C ALA A 534 -14.83 29.87 21.73
N ASP A 535 -15.76 28.90 21.71
CA ASP A 535 -16.03 27.98 22.83
C ASP A 535 -14.85 27.00 23.07
N LEU A 536 -14.01 26.80 22.05
CA LEU A 536 -12.80 25.95 22.08
C LEU A 536 -11.50 26.77 22.07
N SER A 537 -11.53 27.98 22.65
CA SER A 537 -10.41 28.95 22.58
C SER A 537 -9.07 28.41 23.04
N SER A 538 -9.06 27.46 24.03
CA SER A 538 -7.83 26.81 24.49
C SER A 538 -7.21 25.84 23.47
N TYR A 539 -7.95 25.40 22.47
CA TYR A 539 -7.54 24.47 21.42
C TYR A 539 -7.20 25.17 20.10
N LEU A 540 -7.39 26.49 19.98
CA LEU A 540 -7.18 27.21 18.74
C LEU A 540 -5.70 27.33 18.37
N LEU A 541 -5.43 27.27 17.08
CA LEU A 541 -4.14 27.47 16.45
C LEU A 541 -4.36 28.13 15.08
N ALA A 542 -3.46 29.02 14.66
CA ALA A 542 -3.39 29.44 13.26
C ALA A 542 -2.79 28.32 12.40
N SER A 543 -3.23 28.20 11.15
CA SER A 543 -2.56 27.34 10.18
C SER A 543 -1.09 27.76 10.02
N PRO A 544 -0.17 26.83 9.62
CA PRO A 544 1.21 27.20 9.33
C PRO A 544 1.27 28.20 8.16
N GLY A 545 1.94 29.34 8.37
CA GLY A 545 2.05 30.38 7.35
C GLY A 545 3.02 30.07 6.19
N ASP A 546 3.63 28.89 6.16
CA ASP A 546 4.52 28.38 5.13
C ASP A 546 3.87 27.30 4.24
N PHE A 547 2.53 27.29 4.22
CA PHE A 547 1.74 26.34 3.46
C PHE A 547 1.93 26.54 1.96
N PHE A 548 2.40 25.51 1.26
CA PHE A 548 2.70 25.55 -0.18
C PHE A 548 3.69 26.63 -0.64
N ASP A 549 4.59 27.09 0.21
CA ASP A 549 5.63 28.09 -0.12
C ASP A 549 6.48 27.73 -1.35
N PHE A 550 6.57 26.45 -1.68
CA PHE A 550 7.31 25.94 -2.83
C PHE A 550 6.71 26.35 -4.18
N ASN A 551 5.50 26.85 -4.22
CA ASN A 551 4.77 27.15 -5.47
C ASN A 551 4.94 28.60 -5.97
N GLY A 552 5.93 29.31 -5.41
CA GLY A 552 6.46 30.54 -6.04
C GLY A 552 5.54 31.76 -6.03
N GLY A 553 4.57 31.83 -5.13
CA GLY A 553 3.65 32.93 -4.98
C GLY A 553 2.26 32.69 -5.59
N ALA A 554 1.93 31.43 -5.81
CA ALA A 554 0.57 31.03 -6.12
C ALA A 554 -0.40 31.46 -5.01
N ASN A 555 -1.61 31.86 -5.40
CA ASN A 555 -2.62 32.37 -4.47
C ASN A 555 -3.31 31.22 -3.74
N TYR A 556 -2.97 31.01 -2.46
CA TYR A 556 -3.63 30.04 -1.57
C TYR A 556 -4.12 30.71 -0.30
N LEU A 557 -5.07 30.05 0.42
CA LEU A 557 -5.41 30.38 1.79
C LEU A 557 -4.37 29.74 2.73
N ASP A 558 -3.41 30.53 3.19
CA ASP A 558 -2.33 30.11 4.07
C ASP A 558 -2.54 30.48 5.54
N ASN A 559 -3.41 31.47 5.84
CA ASN A 559 -3.70 31.97 7.17
C ASN A 559 -5.19 31.75 7.55
N PHE A 560 -5.49 30.68 8.27
CA PHE A 560 -6.84 30.41 8.77
C PHE A 560 -6.83 29.77 10.15
N LEU A 561 -7.96 29.84 10.84
CA LEU A 561 -8.11 29.28 12.17
C LEU A 561 -8.29 27.76 12.10
N THR A 562 -7.52 27.05 12.93
CA THR A 562 -7.56 25.61 13.09
C THR A 562 -7.63 25.23 14.57
N LEU A 563 -7.84 23.96 14.87
CA LEU A 563 -7.59 23.38 16.18
C LEU A 563 -6.18 22.80 16.23
N ASP A 564 -5.53 22.90 17.40
CA ASP A 564 -4.25 22.28 17.68
C ASP A 564 -4.43 20.74 17.71
N PRO A 565 -3.92 19.99 16.71
CA PRO A 565 -4.12 18.55 16.66
C PRO A 565 -3.45 17.81 17.80
N GLN A 566 -2.37 18.37 18.37
CA GLN A 566 -1.67 17.79 19.50
C GLN A 566 -2.52 17.87 20.78
N LYS A 567 -3.23 18.99 20.98
CA LYS A 567 -4.17 19.12 22.09
C LYS A 567 -5.40 18.24 21.90
N ILE A 568 -5.95 18.16 20.67
CA ILE A 568 -7.04 17.22 20.36
C ILE A 568 -6.65 15.79 20.77
N GLU A 569 -5.45 15.37 20.44
CA GLU A 569 -4.97 14.02 20.75
C GLU A 569 -4.76 13.81 22.25
N SER A 570 -4.04 14.72 22.90
CA SER A 570 -3.66 14.60 24.32
C SER A 570 -4.80 14.88 25.29
N GLN A 571 -5.82 15.62 24.89
CA GLN A 571 -6.97 16.06 25.70
C GLN A 571 -8.31 15.60 25.11
N ARG A 572 -8.32 14.45 24.43
CA ARG A 572 -9.50 13.92 23.73
C ARG A 572 -10.70 13.73 24.66
N GLU A 573 -10.50 13.27 25.90
CA GLU A 573 -11.56 13.08 26.89
C GLU A 573 -12.18 14.42 27.31
N GLU A 574 -11.35 15.43 27.59
CA GLU A 574 -11.82 16.77 27.93
C GLU A 574 -12.63 17.39 26.77
N LEU A 575 -12.18 17.15 25.53
CA LEU A 575 -12.87 17.66 24.35
C LEU A 575 -14.23 16.95 24.13
N ARG A 576 -14.32 15.66 24.46
CA ARG A 576 -15.60 14.92 24.50
C ARG A 576 -16.58 15.53 25.50
N ASP A 577 -16.11 15.83 26.72
CA ASP A 577 -16.93 16.45 27.78
C ASP A 577 -17.46 17.82 27.35
N ILE A 578 -16.61 18.66 26.75
CA ILE A 578 -17.00 19.99 26.22
C ILE A 578 -18.10 19.85 25.16
N LEU A 579 -17.96 18.87 24.26
CA LEU A 579 -18.84 18.65 23.11
C LEU A 579 -20.07 17.78 23.46
N ALA A 580 -20.24 17.40 24.72
CA ALA A 580 -21.29 16.50 25.20
C ALA A 580 -21.36 15.17 24.43
N LEU A 581 -20.20 14.62 24.05
CA LEU A 581 -20.08 13.28 23.53
C LEU A 581 -19.96 12.27 24.69
N ASP A 582 -20.47 11.05 24.50
CA ASP A 582 -20.34 10.00 25.52
C ASP A 582 -18.87 9.64 25.76
N ALA A 583 -18.54 9.29 27.00
CA ALA A 583 -17.17 8.92 27.39
C ALA A 583 -16.67 7.66 26.65
N THR A 584 -17.57 6.76 26.28
CA THR A 584 -17.29 5.59 25.46
C THR A 584 -17.98 5.72 24.12
N GLY A 585 -17.28 5.38 23.05
CA GLY A 585 -17.84 5.34 21.70
C GLY A 585 -19.04 4.41 21.61
N ILE A 586 -20.00 4.75 20.76
CA ILE A 586 -21.13 3.88 20.45
C ILE A 586 -20.66 2.82 19.47
N ASN A 587 -20.83 1.55 19.83
CA ASN A 587 -20.51 0.45 18.93
C ASN A 587 -21.35 0.57 17.64
N ASP A 588 -20.69 0.51 16.50
CA ASP A 588 -21.33 0.50 15.18
C ASP A 588 -21.27 -0.93 14.58
N PRO A 589 -22.28 -1.78 14.87
CA PRO A 589 -22.27 -3.15 14.46
C PRO A 589 -22.33 -3.35 12.93
N LEU A 590 -22.76 -2.33 12.18
CA LEU A 590 -22.76 -2.35 10.72
C LEU A 590 -21.38 -2.04 10.10
N GLN A 591 -20.40 -1.75 10.92
CA GLN A 591 -19.00 -1.54 10.52
C GLN A 591 -18.09 -2.67 11.03
N GLY A 592 -18.63 -3.59 11.84
CA GLY A 592 -17.92 -4.73 12.39
C GLY A 592 -18.21 -6.01 11.61
N PHE A 593 -17.17 -6.82 11.38
CA PHE A 593 -17.30 -8.14 10.77
C PHE A 593 -16.11 -9.03 11.15
N SER A 594 -16.27 -10.34 10.97
CA SER A 594 -15.19 -11.32 11.05
C SER A 594 -15.15 -12.24 9.83
N VAL A 595 -13.94 -12.67 9.46
CA VAL A 595 -13.73 -13.72 8.46
C VAL A 595 -12.77 -14.74 9.01
N ASP A 596 -13.23 -16.00 9.08
CA ASP A 596 -12.43 -17.16 9.40
C ASP A 596 -12.13 -17.95 8.12
N GLU A 597 -10.89 -18.42 7.97
CA GLU A 597 -10.43 -19.12 6.78
C GLU A 597 -9.52 -20.29 7.18
N ASP A 598 -9.98 -21.50 6.96
CA ASP A 598 -9.21 -22.73 7.15
C ASP A 598 -8.71 -23.22 5.79
N THR A 599 -7.40 -23.48 5.68
CA THR A 599 -6.81 -24.00 4.44
C THR A 599 -6.04 -25.28 4.69
N ALA A 600 -6.18 -26.23 3.78
CA ALA A 600 -5.37 -27.45 3.73
C ALA A 600 -4.75 -27.59 2.34
N ALA A 601 -3.45 -27.76 2.27
CA ALA A 601 -2.74 -27.88 1.01
C ALA A 601 -1.82 -29.08 0.99
N ILE A 602 -1.75 -29.72 -0.19
CA ILE A 602 -0.79 -30.78 -0.51
C ILE A 602 -0.07 -30.41 -1.78
N TYR A 603 1.22 -30.70 -1.86
CA TYR A 603 1.97 -30.49 -3.09
C TYR A 603 2.95 -31.63 -3.37
N VAL A 604 3.27 -31.77 -4.65
CA VAL A 604 4.37 -32.61 -5.14
C VAL A 604 5.21 -31.81 -6.12
N ARG A 605 6.55 -31.94 -6.03
CA ARG A 605 7.51 -31.32 -6.94
C ARG A 605 8.64 -32.30 -7.23
N GLY A 606 8.95 -32.49 -8.50
CA GLY A 606 10.14 -33.17 -8.95
C GLY A 606 11.18 -32.19 -9.45
N ASP A 607 12.41 -32.32 -8.97
CA ASP A 607 13.56 -31.57 -9.48
C ASP A 607 14.37 -32.46 -10.44
N PHE A 608 14.77 -31.89 -11.56
CA PHE A 608 15.51 -32.63 -12.58
C PHE A 608 16.77 -31.91 -13.07
N GLU A 609 17.75 -32.71 -13.49
CA GLU A 609 18.96 -32.22 -14.15
C GLU A 609 19.34 -33.23 -15.26
N THR A 610 19.50 -32.72 -16.46
CA THR A 610 19.72 -33.56 -17.65
C THR A 610 20.42 -32.77 -18.74
N THR A 611 20.56 -33.36 -19.92
CA THR A 611 21.04 -32.69 -21.13
C THR A 611 19.96 -32.75 -22.20
N LEU A 612 19.48 -31.60 -22.63
CA LEU A 612 18.48 -31.46 -23.70
C LEU A 612 19.19 -30.96 -24.97
N PHE A 613 19.12 -31.71 -26.05
CA PHE A 613 19.77 -31.35 -27.33
C PHE A 613 21.28 -31.04 -27.19
N GLY A 614 21.97 -31.68 -26.23
CA GLY A 614 23.41 -31.45 -25.97
C GLY A 614 23.65 -30.23 -25.05
N ILE A 615 22.62 -29.57 -24.53
CA ILE A 615 22.70 -28.41 -23.64
C ILE A 615 22.35 -28.84 -22.20
N PRO A 616 23.19 -28.55 -21.19
CA PRO A 616 22.84 -28.77 -19.79
C PRO A 616 21.51 -28.10 -19.42
N ALA A 617 20.64 -28.87 -18.82
CA ALA A 617 19.28 -28.45 -18.46
C ALA A 617 18.95 -28.87 -17.03
N ARG A 618 18.41 -27.96 -16.25
CA ARG A 618 17.89 -28.26 -14.91
C ARG A 618 16.57 -27.55 -14.69
N GLY A 619 15.74 -28.06 -13.79
CA GLY A 619 14.46 -27.44 -13.54
C GLY A 619 13.63 -28.19 -12.51
N ASN A 620 12.38 -27.77 -12.39
CA ASN A 620 11.39 -28.48 -11.59
C ASN A 620 10.02 -28.42 -12.25
N ILE A 621 9.19 -29.39 -11.87
CA ILE A 621 7.77 -29.44 -12.22
C ILE A 621 7.01 -29.90 -11.00
N GLY A 622 5.86 -29.30 -10.74
CA GLY A 622 5.05 -29.67 -9.59
C GLY A 622 3.63 -29.15 -9.67
N VAL A 623 2.83 -29.58 -8.73
CA VAL A 623 1.45 -29.14 -8.56
C VAL A 623 1.14 -29.01 -7.07
N ARG A 624 0.36 -27.99 -6.73
CA ARG A 624 -0.18 -27.74 -5.41
C ARG A 624 -1.71 -27.77 -5.47
N GLY A 625 -2.33 -28.61 -4.65
CA GLY A 625 -3.78 -28.64 -4.43
C GLY A 625 -4.10 -27.97 -3.10
N ILE A 626 -5.11 -27.11 -3.10
CA ILE A 626 -5.51 -26.33 -1.92
C ILE A 626 -7.02 -26.44 -1.74
N TYR A 627 -7.44 -26.85 -0.57
CA TYR A 627 -8.83 -26.76 -0.11
C TYR A 627 -8.94 -25.56 0.84
N THR A 628 -9.95 -24.73 0.64
CA THR A 628 -10.27 -23.58 1.49
C THR A 628 -11.70 -23.71 1.99
N ASP A 629 -11.90 -23.54 3.30
CA ASP A 629 -13.19 -23.34 3.95
C ASP A 629 -13.20 -21.94 4.57
N GLN A 630 -14.17 -21.11 4.17
CA GLN A 630 -14.26 -19.70 4.53
C GLN A 630 -15.62 -19.39 5.14
N LYS A 631 -15.62 -18.64 6.22
CA LYS A 631 -16.82 -18.15 6.89
C LYS A 631 -16.70 -16.65 7.16
N ALA A 632 -17.63 -15.86 6.61
CA ALA A 632 -17.76 -14.43 6.87
C ALA A 632 -18.98 -14.18 7.77
N SER A 633 -18.82 -13.41 8.84
CA SER A 633 -19.88 -13.10 9.80
C SER A 633 -19.93 -11.61 10.09
N GLY A 634 -21.12 -11.08 10.32
CA GLY A 634 -21.33 -9.66 10.60
C GLY A 634 -22.78 -9.37 10.97
N ASN A 635 -23.20 -8.12 10.81
CA ASN A 635 -24.54 -7.68 11.12
C ASN A 635 -25.21 -7.05 9.90
N GLU A 636 -26.49 -7.29 9.77
CA GLU A 636 -27.32 -6.72 8.71
C GLU A 636 -28.57 -6.08 9.35
N VAL A 637 -29.02 -4.96 8.75
CA VAL A 637 -30.32 -4.36 9.12
C VAL A 637 -31.40 -5.11 8.35
N PHE A 638 -32.26 -5.76 9.11
CA PHE A 638 -33.40 -6.43 8.50
C PHE A 638 -34.59 -5.48 8.31
N THR A 639 -35.58 -5.96 7.60
CA THR A 639 -36.81 -5.33 7.14
C THR A 639 -37.68 -4.74 8.28
N ASP A 640 -37.53 -5.25 9.49
CA ASP A 640 -38.19 -4.71 10.67
C ASP A 640 -37.34 -3.66 11.43
N GLY A 641 -36.20 -3.23 10.83
CA GLY A 641 -35.24 -2.32 11.46
C GLY A 641 -34.36 -2.95 12.53
N THR A 642 -34.52 -4.24 12.79
CA THR A 642 -33.68 -4.94 13.77
C THR A 642 -32.34 -5.32 13.17
N LEU A 643 -31.29 -5.24 13.99
CA LEU A 643 -29.99 -5.80 13.67
C LEU A 643 -30.01 -7.31 13.92
N ARG A 644 -29.50 -8.06 12.99
CA ARG A 644 -29.33 -9.52 13.12
C ARG A 644 -27.96 -9.94 12.71
N ASP A 645 -27.42 -10.91 13.43
CA ASP A 645 -26.18 -11.57 13.04
C ASP A 645 -26.40 -12.38 11.76
N VAL A 646 -25.53 -12.20 10.79
CA VAL A 646 -25.52 -12.94 9.52
C VAL A 646 -24.19 -13.67 9.36
N SER A 647 -24.23 -14.82 8.73
CA SER A 647 -23.04 -15.63 8.49
C SER A 647 -23.17 -16.38 7.18
N TYR A 648 -22.13 -16.28 6.36
CA TYR A 648 -22.04 -16.94 5.06
C TYR A 648 -20.81 -17.83 5.04
N SER A 649 -20.98 -19.07 4.54
CA SER A 649 -19.88 -20.03 4.41
C SER A 649 -19.76 -20.47 2.97
N GLN A 650 -18.52 -20.60 2.51
CA GLN A 650 -18.20 -21.19 1.20
C GLN A 650 -16.93 -22.03 1.29
N ASN A 651 -16.82 -23.02 0.42
CA ASN A 651 -15.60 -23.79 0.26
C ASN A 651 -15.27 -23.99 -1.21
N TYR A 652 -13.99 -24.13 -1.52
CA TYR A 652 -13.51 -24.37 -2.88
C TYR A 652 -12.16 -25.06 -2.87
N THR A 653 -11.83 -25.68 -4.00
CA THR A 653 -10.55 -26.38 -4.21
C THR A 653 -9.89 -25.86 -5.46
N GLU A 654 -8.59 -25.50 -5.36
CA GLU A 654 -7.81 -25.00 -6.48
C GLU A 654 -6.56 -25.85 -6.70
N TRP A 655 -6.16 -26.00 -7.97
CA TRP A 655 -4.96 -26.71 -8.38
C TRP A 655 -4.03 -25.77 -9.12
N LEU A 656 -2.81 -25.63 -8.59
CA LEU A 656 -1.82 -24.68 -9.07
C LEU A 656 -0.58 -25.44 -9.60
N PRO A 657 -0.55 -25.82 -10.89
CA PRO A 657 0.62 -26.38 -11.52
C PRO A 657 1.72 -25.33 -11.69
N SER A 658 2.98 -25.76 -11.65
CA SER A 658 4.15 -24.92 -11.92
C SER A 658 5.28 -25.72 -12.55
N ALA A 659 6.05 -25.04 -13.40
CA ALA A 659 7.24 -25.60 -14.03
C ALA A 659 8.32 -24.53 -14.22
N SER A 660 9.58 -24.92 -14.03
CA SER A 660 10.72 -24.06 -14.31
C SER A 660 11.80 -24.88 -15.05
N LEU A 661 12.41 -24.26 -16.05
CA LEU A 661 13.51 -24.87 -16.84
C LEU A 661 14.62 -23.85 -17.03
N VAL A 662 15.85 -24.26 -16.77
CA VAL A 662 17.05 -23.47 -17.01
C VAL A 662 17.94 -24.25 -17.99
N LEU A 663 18.21 -23.65 -19.13
CA LEU A 663 19.18 -24.17 -20.12
C LEU A 663 20.47 -23.36 -20.01
N ALA A 664 21.61 -24.05 -20.00
CA ALA A 664 22.95 -23.46 -19.96
C ALA A 664 23.77 -23.80 -21.22
N PRO A 665 23.50 -23.15 -22.37
CA PRO A 665 24.18 -23.48 -23.62
C PRO A 665 25.69 -23.24 -23.55
N ILE A 666 26.14 -22.31 -22.74
CA ILE A 666 27.53 -22.08 -22.34
C ILE A 666 27.57 -21.64 -20.88
N ASP A 667 28.69 -21.82 -20.20
CA ASP A 667 28.84 -21.51 -18.77
C ASP A 667 28.37 -20.09 -18.35
N LYS A 668 28.43 -19.12 -19.26
CA LYS A 668 28.10 -17.74 -19.00
C LYS A 668 26.68 -17.35 -19.37
N VAL A 669 25.90 -18.23 -19.98
CA VAL A 669 24.55 -17.93 -20.47
C VAL A 669 23.57 -18.91 -19.88
N GLN A 670 22.49 -18.37 -19.35
CA GLN A 670 21.31 -19.14 -18.94
C GLN A 670 20.07 -18.62 -19.69
N ILE A 671 19.26 -19.55 -20.17
CA ILE A 671 17.93 -19.29 -20.71
C ILE A 671 16.95 -19.94 -19.73
N ARG A 672 16.02 -19.14 -19.19
CA ARG A 672 15.06 -19.60 -18.20
C ARG A 672 13.66 -19.55 -18.78
N PHE A 673 12.90 -20.60 -18.53
CA PHE A 673 11.46 -20.66 -18.79
C PHE A 673 10.75 -20.90 -17.46
N GLY A 674 9.65 -20.20 -17.25
CA GLY A 674 8.78 -20.32 -16.09
C GLY A 674 7.34 -20.44 -16.52
N TYR A 675 6.59 -21.32 -15.86
CA TYR A 675 5.13 -21.37 -15.90
C TYR A 675 4.61 -21.56 -14.49
N ALA A 676 3.56 -20.82 -14.13
CA ALA A 676 2.84 -21.06 -12.90
C ALA A 676 1.40 -20.61 -13.03
N SER A 677 0.47 -21.46 -12.58
CA SER A 677 -0.87 -21.01 -12.23
C SER A 677 -0.84 -20.45 -10.82
N ILE A 678 -1.36 -19.25 -10.64
CA ILE A 678 -1.35 -18.48 -9.39
C ILE A 678 -2.76 -18.01 -9.05
N MET A 679 -3.00 -17.74 -7.76
CA MET A 679 -4.28 -17.24 -7.30
C MET A 679 -4.14 -16.23 -6.17
N ARG A 680 -5.15 -15.36 -6.02
CA ARG A 680 -5.31 -14.49 -4.85
C ARG A 680 -6.76 -14.46 -4.42
N ARG A 681 -6.98 -14.71 -3.14
CA ARG A 681 -8.30 -14.61 -2.52
C ARG A 681 -8.76 -13.15 -2.39
N PRO A 682 -10.08 -12.87 -2.38
CA PRO A 682 -10.64 -11.54 -2.16
C PRO A 682 -10.11 -10.89 -0.89
N SER A 683 -10.08 -9.56 -0.83
CA SER A 683 -9.75 -8.87 0.43
C SER A 683 -10.82 -9.18 1.49
N PHE A 684 -10.47 -9.10 2.76
CA PHE A 684 -11.45 -9.39 3.81
C PHE A 684 -12.57 -8.36 3.85
N ASN A 685 -12.26 -7.12 3.46
CA ASN A 685 -13.29 -6.08 3.36
C ASN A 685 -14.31 -6.36 2.27
N ASP A 686 -13.87 -6.93 1.14
CA ASP A 686 -14.76 -7.31 0.04
C ASP A 686 -15.67 -8.48 0.41
N LEU A 687 -15.22 -9.34 1.33
CA LEU A 687 -15.98 -10.47 1.86
C LEU A 687 -16.93 -10.09 3.01
N SER A 688 -16.92 -8.83 3.46
CA SER A 688 -17.75 -8.40 4.59
C SER A 688 -19.24 -8.59 4.27
N PRO A 689 -20.00 -9.30 5.11
CA PRO A 689 -21.44 -9.43 4.89
C PRO A 689 -22.23 -8.21 5.35
N THR A 690 -21.57 -7.22 5.95
CA THR A 690 -22.23 -6.02 6.49
C THR A 690 -22.57 -5.03 5.38
N VAL A 691 -23.72 -4.37 5.51
CA VAL A 691 -24.16 -3.30 4.62
C VAL A 691 -23.96 -1.96 5.30
N GLN A 692 -23.15 -1.10 4.70
CA GLN A 692 -22.84 0.22 5.25
C GLN A 692 -23.82 1.27 4.71
N TYR A 693 -24.85 1.55 5.49
CA TYR A 693 -25.85 2.56 5.15
C TYR A 693 -25.39 3.97 5.59
N PRO A 694 -25.04 4.89 4.67
CA PRO A 694 -24.72 6.26 5.02
C PRO A 694 -25.99 7.03 5.43
N LEU A 695 -25.82 8.03 6.32
CA LEU A 695 -26.91 8.94 6.66
C LEU A 695 -27.15 9.97 5.57
N ASN A 696 -26.15 10.26 4.77
CA ASN A 696 -26.27 11.21 3.66
C ASN A 696 -26.81 10.50 2.42
N ILE A 697 -27.95 10.95 1.92
CA ILE A 697 -28.61 10.40 0.72
C ILE A 697 -27.80 10.58 -0.58
N GLY A 698 -26.85 11.51 -0.60
CA GLY A 698 -25.92 11.71 -1.72
C GLY A 698 -24.84 10.64 -1.84
N GLN A 699 -24.65 9.81 -0.81
CA GLN A 699 -23.63 8.79 -0.78
C GLN A 699 -24.17 7.41 -1.16
N ALA A 700 -23.38 6.65 -1.91
CA ALA A 700 -23.69 5.26 -2.23
C ALA A 700 -23.60 4.34 -1.02
N VAL A 701 -24.36 3.27 -1.02
CA VAL A 701 -24.26 2.19 -0.05
C VAL A 701 -23.21 1.20 -0.51
N ASN A 702 -22.19 0.98 0.33
CA ASN A 702 -21.18 -0.04 0.07
C ASN A 702 -21.62 -1.37 0.69
N VAL A 703 -21.57 -2.42 -0.12
CA VAL A 703 -21.96 -3.79 0.26
C VAL A 703 -20.82 -4.72 -0.12
N GLY A 704 -20.33 -5.56 0.78
CA GLY A 704 -19.40 -6.62 0.41
C GLY A 704 -20.12 -7.85 -0.15
N ASP A 705 -19.36 -8.80 -0.70
CA ASP A 705 -19.88 -10.05 -1.23
C ASP A 705 -19.09 -11.25 -0.68
N PRO A 706 -19.65 -11.99 0.30
CA PRO A 706 -19.01 -13.18 0.87
C PRO A 706 -18.83 -14.34 -0.11
N THR A 707 -19.45 -14.30 -1.29
CA THR A 707 -19.44 -15.36 -2.30
C THR A 707 -18.38 -15.19 -3.39
N LEU A 708 -17.61 -14.10 -3.33
CA LEU A 708 -16.52 -13.82 -4.27
C LEU A 708 -15.53 -14.99 -4.38
N GLN A 709 -15.15 -15.29 -5.61
CA GLN A 709 -14.14 -16.30 -5.93
C GLN A 709 -12.75 -15.69 -6.00
N PRO A 710 -11.68 -16.47 -5.79
CA PRO A 710 -10.31 -16.00 -6.01
C PRO A 710 -10.06 -15.51 -7.44
N THR A 711 -9.33 -14.43 -7.60
CA THR A 711 -8.71 -14.07 -8.89
C THR A 711 -7.59 -15.07 -9.18
N LYS A 712 -7.53 -15.58 -10.40
CA LYS A 712 -6.50 -16.51 -10.86
C LYS A 712 -5.70 -15.90 -12.00
N ALA A 713 -4.51 -16.43 -12.24
CA ALA A 713 -3.76 -16.11 -13.44
C ALA A 713 -2.85 -17.27 -13.85
N ASP A 714 -2.75 -17.46 -15.17
CA ASP A 714 -1.71 -18.30 -15.78
C ASP A 714 -0.56 -17.39 -16.23
N GLN A 715 0.63 -17.67 -15.72
CA GLN A 715 1.81 -16.85 -15.94
C GLN A 715 2.86 -17.64 -16.73
N TYR A 716 3.45 -16.97 -17.75
CA TYR A 716 4.52 -17.50 -18.61
C TYR A 716 5.70 -16.55 -18.60
N ASP A 717 6.89 -17.07 -18.46
CA ASP A 717 8.13 -16.32 -18.35
C ASP A 717 9.23 -16.87 -19.26
N LEU A 718 9.99 -15.97 -19.86
CA LEU A 718 11.20 -16.26 -20.62
C LEU A 718 12.28 -15.26 -20.23
N ALA A 719 13.47 -15.73 -19.83
CA ALA A 719 14.57 -14.83 -19.54
C ALA A 719 15.88 -15.34 -20.15
N LEU A 720 16.67 -14.41 -20.69
CA LEU A 720 18.04 -14.64 -21.18
C LEU A 720 19.00 -13.88 -20.27
N GLU A 721 19.94 -14.60 -19.65
CA GLU A 721 20.90 -14.03 -18.69
C GLU A 721 22.34 -14.34 -19.17
N TYR A 722 23.14 -13.25 -19.29
CA TYR A 722 24.56 -13.36 -19.67
C TYR A 722 25.45 -12.89 -18.51
N TYR A 723 26.05 -13.84 -17.81
CA TYR A 723 26.98 -13.68 -16.69
C TYR A 723 28.41 -13.52 -17.21
N PHE A 724 28.74 -12.34 -17.71
CA PHE A 724 29.99 -12.12 -18.41
C PHE A 724 31.22 -11.99 -17.50
N ARG A 725 31.02 -11.61 -16.21
CA ARG A 725 32.05 -11.53 -15.17
C ARG A 725 31.44 -11.75 -13.78
N LYS A 726 32.29 -12.04 -12.79
CA LYS A 726 31.88 -12.12 -11.39
C LYS A 726 31.26 -10.77 -10.93
N GLY A 727 30.05 -10.80 -10.41
CA GLY A 727 29.28 -9.60 -10.04
C GLY A 727 28.72 -8.80 -11.21
N SER A 728 28.70 -9.37 -12.43
CA SER A 728 28.25 -8.67 -13.63
C SER A 728 27.33 -9.55 -14.48
N VAL A 729 26.17 -8.98 -14.85
CA VAL A 729 25.13 -9.65 -15.65
C VAL A 729 24.46 -8.67 -16.59
N LEU A 730 24.03 -9.15 -17.74
CA LEU A 730 23.04 -8.56 -18.62
C LEU A 730 21.88 -9.55 -18.71
N SER A 731 20.67 -9.11 -18.39
CA SER A 731 19.47 -9.94 -18.40
C SER A 731 18.37 -9.27 -19.19
N LEU A 732 17.67 -10.05 -20.02
CA LEU A 732 16.47 -9.65 -20.74
C LEU A 732 15.39 -10.68 -20.41
N GLY A 733 14.26 -10.23 -19.87
CA GLY A 733 13.10 -11.04 -19.54
C GLY A 733 11.86 -10.58 -20.29
N TYR A 734 11.00 -11.53 -20.63
CA TYR A 734 9.63 -11.30 -21.09
C TYR A 734 8.70 -12.10 -20.18
N PHE A 735 7.56 -11.52 -19.83
CA PHE A 735 6.51 -12.20 -19.08
C PHE A 735 5.13 -11.88 -19.67
N TYR A 736 4.22 -12.83 -19.49
CA TYR A 736 2.82 -12.73 -19.87
C TYR A 736 1.97 -13.36 -18.78
N LYS A 737 0.90 -12.67 -18.38
CA LYS A 737 -0.10 -13.14 -17.40
C LYS A 737 -1.48 -13.02 -18.01
N ASP A 738 -2.22 -14.11 -17.96
CA ASP A 738 -3.63 -14.18 -18.31
C ASP A 738 -4.45 -14.30 -17.03
N LEU A 739 -5.22 -13.26 -16.70
CA LEU A 739 -5.98 -13.15 -15.46
C LEU A 739 -7.46 -13.53 -15.69
N GLU A 740 -8.05 -14.18 -14.71
CA GLU A 740 -9.45 -14.58 -14.68
C GLU A 740 -10.09 -14.19 -13.34
N GLY A 741 -11.34 -13.72 -13.38
CA GLY A 741 -12.11 -13.38 -12.18
C GLY A 741 -11.53 -12.22 -11.38
N VAL A 742 -11.03 -11.20 -12.06
CA VAL A 742 -10.49 -9.99 -11.42
C VAL A 742 -11.58 -9.31 -10.60
N ILE A 743 -11.29 -9.03 -9.33
CA ILE A 743 -12.24 -8.35 -8.46
C ILE A 743 -12.22 -6.86 -8.76
N GLY A 744 -13.37 -6.34 -9.15
CA GLY A 744 -13.63 -4.93 -9.36
C GLY A 744 -14.89 -4.50 -8.63
N LYS A 745 -15.31 -3.26 -8.82
CA LYS A 745 -16.53 -2.72 -8.21
C LYS A 745 -17.61 -2.52 -9.27
N GLU A 746 -18.81 -3.00 -8.96
CA GLU A 746 -20.01 -2.71 -9.72
C GLU A 746 -20.79 -1.59 -9.03
N THR A 747 -21.16 -0.58 -9.81
CA THR A 747 -21.98 0.55 -9.34
C THR A 747 -23.36 0.43 -9.98
N VAL A 748 -24.40 0.24 -9.15
CA VAL A 748 -25.78 0.11 -9.60
C VAL A 748 -26.59 1.31 -9.13
N PRO A 749 -26.91 2.28 -9.99
CA PRO A 749 -27.78 3.41 -9.66
C PRO A 749 -29.16 2.89 -9.25
N GLY A 750 -29.71 3.43 -8.14
CA GLY A 750 -31.00 2.99 -7.63
C GLY A 750 -31.04 1.53 -7.16
N GLY A 751 -29.88 0.93 -6.89
CA GLY A 751 -29.76 -0.50 -6.65
C GLY A 751 -30.11 -0.97 -5.25
N ILE A 752 -30.31 -0.06 -4.28
CA ILE A 752 -30.60 -0.42 -2.87
C ILE A 752 -31.46 0.62 -2.17
N CYS A 753 -32.34 0.17 -1.28
CA CYS A 753 -33.09 1.02 -0.36
C CYS A 753 -32.23 1.33 0.88
N ASN A 754 -32.01 2.60 1.19
CA ASN A 754 -31.34 3.03 2.42
C ASN A 754 -32.38 3.44 3.47
N PRO A 755 -32.68 2.61 4.46
CA PRO A 755 -33.65 2.89 5.50
C PRO A 755 -33.16 3.89 6.56
N ARG A 756 -31.89 4.27 6.54
CA ARG A 756 -31.27 5.24 7.47
C ARG A 756 -31.25 6.67 6.92
N ALA A 757 -31.46 6.85 5.63
CA ALA A 757 -31.44 8.14 4.99
C ALA A 757 -32.84 8.78 5.00
N VAL A 758 -32.91 10.05 5.37
CA VAL A 758 -34.11 10.87 5.24
C VAL A 758 -33.89 11.84 4.10
N ASP A 759 -34.78 11.84 3.12
CA ASP A 759 -34.74 12.83 2.05
C ASP A 759 -35.23 14.19 2.55
N ALA A 760 -34.29 15.12 2.72
CA ALA A 760 -34.63 16.50 3.10
C ALA A 760 -35.45 17.22 2.02
N ASN A 761 -35.46 16.73 0.78
CA ASN A 761 -36.18 17.28 -0.37
C ASN A 761 -37.49 16.51 -0.68
N ALA A 762 -37.95 15.64 0.23
CA ALA A 762 -39.16 14.83 0.03
C ALA A 762 -40.45 15.63 -0.28
N GLY A 763 -40.44 16.92 0.04
CA GLY A 763 -41.54 17.83 -0.31
C GLY A 763 -41.43 18.50 -1.67
N ASP A 764 -40.31 18.34 -2.38
CA ASP A 764 -40.11 18.90 -3.72
C ASP A 764 -40.17 17.79 -4.78
N PRO A 765 -41.18 17.77 -5.66
CA PRO A 765 -41.33 16.71 -6.66
C PRO A 765 -40.22 16.62 -7.70
N GLU A 766 -39.45 17.70 -7.90
CA GLU A 766 -38.34 17.76 -8.86
C GLU A 766 -37.00 17.31 -8.24
N LEU A 767 -36.85 17.43 -6.93
CA LEU A 767 -35.64 17.12 -6.18
C LEU A 767 -35.76 15.85 -5.32
N ALA A 768 -36.99 15.39 -5.06
CA ALA A 768 -37.25 14.21 -4.23
C ALA A 768 -36.71 12.93 -4.91
N ARG A 769 -35.95 12.16 -4.16
CA ARG A 769 -35.52 10.84 -4.63
C ARG A 769 -36.64 9.82 -4.50
N PRO A 770 -36.62 8.75 -5.32
CA PRO A 770 -37.58 7.66 -5.18
C PRO A 770 -37.54 7.09 -3.76
N THR A 771 -38.70 7.05 -3.13
CA THR A 771 -38.86 6.42 -1.83
C THR A 771 -39.02 4.92 -1.95
N CYS A 772 -38.64 4.20 -0.93
CA CYS A 772 -38.75 2.76 -0.83
C CYS A 772 -39.15 2.37 0.59
N VAL A 773 -39.68 1.18 0.73
CA VAL A 773 -40.00 0.60 2.03
C VAL A 773 -39.21 -0.71 2.15
N VAL A 774 -38.32 -0.75 3.12
CA VAL A 774 -37.63 -1.98 3.50
C VAL A 774 -38.15 -2.35 4.87
N ASP A 775 -38.93 -3.41 4.93
CA ASP A 775 -39.40 -4.03 6.16
C ASP A 775 -40.28 -3.14 7.06
N GLY A 776 -41.01 -2.28 6.44
CA GLY A 776 -41.89 -1.33 7.11
C GLY A 776 -41.19 -0.05 7.55
N LEU A 777 -39.92 0.12 7.20
CA LEU A 777 -39.18 1.35 7.34
C LEU A 777 -39.18 2.11 6.01
N ASP A 778 -39.61 3.36 6.07
CA ASP A 778 -39.48 4.28 4.94
C ASP A 778 -37.98 4.60 4.74
N GLY A 779 -37.53 4.51 3.49
CA GLY A 779 -36.16 4.79 3.07
C GLY A 779 -36.12 5.49 1.73
N VAL A 780 -34.92 5.73 1.27
CA VAL A 780 -34.63 6.35 -0.04
C VAL A 780 -33.82 5.39 -0.90
N ILE A 781 -34.18 5.30 -2.18
CA ILE A 781 -33.41 4.51 -3.15
C ILE A 781 -32.11 5.24 -3.46
N VAL A 782 -31.00 4.56 -3.26
CA VAL A 782 -29.65 5.10 -3.48
C VAL A 782 -28.79 4.14 -4.33
N THR A 783 -27.67 4.63 -4.80
CA THR A 783 -26.69 3.82 -5.53
C THR A 783 -26.08 2.75 -4.62
N ARG A 784 -25.94 1.54 -5.14
CA ARG A 784 -25.20 0.44 -4.52
C ARG A 784 -23.83 0.29 -5.18
N ILE A 785 -22.80 0.13 -4.38
CA ILE A 785 -21.46 -0.25 -4.82
C ILE A 785 -21.11 -1.58 -4.16
N SER A 786 -20.82 -2.58 -4.98
CA SER A 786 -20.44 -3.92 -4.50
C SER A 786 -19.25 -4.48 -5.27
N PRO A 787 -18.34 -5.25 -4.61
CA PRO A 787 -17.31 -5.98 -5.31
C PRO A 787 -17.93 -7.13 -6.10
N VAL A 788 -17.40 -7.40 -7.29
CA VAL A 788 -17.81 -8.50 -8.17
C VAL A 788 -16.58 -9.11 -8.85
N ASN A 789 -16.68 -10.40 -9.24
CA ASN A 789 -15.69 -10.99 -10.11
C ASN A 789 -15.99 -10.56 -11.57
N LEU A 790 -15.17 -9.66 -12.09
CA LEU A 790 -15.22 -9.20 -13.49
C LEU A 790 -14.56 -10.23 -14.43
N PRO A 791 -14.80 -10.15 -15.74
CA PRO A 791 -13.97 -10.82 -16.73
C PRO A 791 -12.49 -10.56 -16.46
N GLY A 792 -11.64 -11.35 -17.05
CA GLY A 792 -10.19 -11.26 -16.81
C GLY A 792 -9.52 -10.07 -17.46
N GLY A 793 -8.27 -10.27 -17.77
CA GLY A 793 -7.43 -9.29 -18.44
C GLY A 793 -6.03 -9.86 -18.62
N THR A 794 -5.19 -9.16 -19.36
CA THR A 794 -3.81 -9.60 -19.60
C THR A 794 -2.82 -8.55 -19.11
N ILE A 795 -1.67 -9.00 -18.63
CA ILE A 795 -0.53 -8.13 -18.33
C ILE A 795 0.71 -8.77 -18.95
N GLU A 796 1.43 -8.02 -19.76
CA GLU A 796 2.69 -8.48 -20.36
C GLU A 796 3.79 -7.42 -20.19
N GLY A 797 5.04 -7.83 -20.38
CA GLY A 797 6.11 -6.86 -20.32
C GLY A 797 7.50 -7.40 -20.60
N LEU A 798 8.42 -6.44 -20.78
CA LEU A 798 9.84 -6.65 -20.98
C LEU A 798 10.64 -6.07 -19.82
N GLU A 799 11.59 -6.83 -19.31
CA GLU A 799 12.49 -6.44 -18.22
C GLU A 799 13.95 -6.52 -18.70
N LEU A 800 14.65 -5.39 -18.72
CA LEU A 800 16.09 -5.32 -19.02
C LEU A 800 16.85 -4.98 -17.75
N SER A 801 17.88 -5.75 -17.42
CA SER A 801 18.77 -5.47 -16.29
C SER A 801 20.23 -5.56 -16.69
N TYR A 802 20.99 -4.55 -16.32
CA TYR A 802 22.43 -4.51 -16.50
C TYR A 802 23.11 -4.18 -15.17
N GLN A 803 23.97 -5.08 -14.71
CA GLN A 803 24.82 -4.86 -13.54
C GLN A 803 26.27 -5.10 -13.93
N HIS A 804 27.15 -4.14 -13.61
CA HIS A 804 28.57 -4.26 -13.90
C HIS A 804 29.46 -3.66 -12.84
N VAL A 805 30.44 -4.44 -12.38
CA VAL A 805 31.51 -4.01 -11.48
C VAL A 805 32.78 -3.79 -12.31
N PHE A 806 33.22 -2.56 -12.45
CA PHE A 806 34.39 -2.20 -13.24
C PHE A 806 35.68 -2.51 -12.49
N ARG A 807 36.31 -3.67 -12.81
CA ARG A 807 37.56 -4.11 -12.14
C ARG A 807 38.85 -3.74 -12.92
N ASN A 808 38.71 -3.41 -14.20
CA ASN A 808 39.83 -3.20 -15.10
C ASN A 808 40.10 -1.72 -15.40
N LEU A 809 39.38 -0.81 -14.76
CA LEU A 809 39.65 0.63 -14.90
C LEU A 809 40.95 0.98 -14.14
N PRO A 810 41.72 1.96 -14.63
CA PRO A 810 42.89 2.47 -13.92
C PRO A 810 42.47 3.13 -12.60
N GLU A 811 43.39 3.22 -11.64
CA GLU A 811 43.12 3.98 -10.43
C GLU A 811 42.95 5.47 -10.75
N PRO A 812 42.01 6.16 -10.08
CA PRO A 812 41.14 5.73 -8.98
C PRO A 812 39.82 5.06 -9.42
N PHE A 813 39.53 4.91 -10.71
CA PHE A 813 38.24 4.52 -11.26
C PHE A 813 37.91 3.00 -11.13
N ASN A 814 38.84 2.16 -10.73
CA ASN A 814 38.64 0.73 -10.52
C ASN A 814 37.71 0.39 -9.33
N GLY A 815 37.14 1.43 -8.67
CA GLY A 815 36.10 1.35 -7.65
C GLY A 815 34.67 1.44 -8.19
N LEU A 816 34.49 1.86 -9.43
CA LEU A 816 33.19 2.12 -10.02
C LEU A 816 32.38 0.84 -10.32
N GLY A 817 31.08 0.99 -10.31
CA GLY A 817 30.10 0.03 -10.83
C GLY A 817 28.78 0.69 -11.15
N VAL A 818 27.97 0.01 -11.95
CA VAL A 818 26.68 0.47 -12.45
C VAL A 818 25.64 -0.63 -12.28
N ILE A 819 24.43 -0.23 -11.89
CA ILE A 819 23.20 -1.04 -11.98
C ILE A 819 22.19 -0.21 -12.75
N ALA A 820 21.61 -0.78 -13.80
CA ALA A 820 20.59 -0.14 -14.60
C ALA A 820 19.48 -1.15 -14.89
N ASN A 821 18.23 -0.78 -14.60
CA ASN A 821 17.07 -1.59 -14.91
C ASN A 821 16.09 -0.74 -15.73
N TYR A 822 15.44 -1.38 -16.68
CA TYR A 822 14.35 -0.81 -17.44
C TYR A 822 13.24 -1.85 -17.57
N SER A 823 12.01 -1.42 -17.36
CA SER A 823 10.83 -2.27 -17.51
C SER A 823 9.80 -1.55 -18.38
N TYR A 824 9.27 -2.28 -19.33
CA TYR A 824 8.10 -1.91 -20.12
C TYR A 824 6.99 -2.90 -19.77
N GLN A 825 5.79 -2.41 -19.49
CA GLN A 825 4.64 -3.22 -19.08
C GLN A 825 3.39 -2.67 -19.76
N ASP A 826 2.58 -3.57 -20.28
CA ASP A 826 1.28 -3.24 -20.84
C ASP A 826 0.22 -4.15 -20.22
N GLY A 827 -0.99 -3.62 -20.06
CA GLY A 827 -2.11 -4.36 -19.48
C GLY A 827 -3.41 -3.97 -20.15
N SER A 828 -4.27 -4.96 -20.33
CA SER A 828 -5.60 -4.78 -20.88
C SER A 828 -6.60 -5.55 -20.04
N ARG A 829 -7.72 -4.91 -19.72
CA ARG A 829 -8.84 -5.54 -19.04
C ARG A 829 -10.17 -5.00 -19.54
N ASP A 830 -11.21 -5.80 -19.39
CA ASP A 830 -12.57 -5.44 -19.80
C ASP A 830 -13.28 -4.61 -18.70
N LEU A 831 -12.67 -3.50 -18.32
CA LEU A 831 -13.28 -2.52 -17.42
C LEU A 831 -13.27 -1.16 -18.09
N THR A 832 -14.45 -0.56 -18.17
CA THR A 832 -14.64 0.76 -18.74
C THR A 832 -15.09 1.74 -17.66
N PHE A 833 -14.73 2.98 -17.82
CA PHE A 833 -15.26 4.12 -17.10
C PHE A 833 -16.30 4.79 -18.00
N SER A 834 -17.49 4.93 -17.47
CA SER A 834 -18.60 5.56 -18.19
C SER A 834 -18.76 7.01 -17.79
N THR A 835 -18.69 7.91 -18.74
CA THR A 835 -19.00 9.33 -18.52
C THR A 835 -20.38 9.65 -19.05
N PRO A 836 -21.22 10.39 -18.32
CA PRO A 836 -22.48 10.87 -18.90
C PRO A 836 -22.16 11.83 -20.05
N GLY A 837 -22.72 11.52 -21.24
CA GLY A 837 -22.68 12.24 -22.51
C GLY A 837 -21.80 13.49 -22.59
N PHE A 838 -20.53 13.34 -22.99
CA PHE A 838 -19.59 14.46 -23.21
C PHE A 838 -19.59 14.96 -24.64
N LEU A 839 -20.22 14.21 -25.56
CA LEU A 839 -20.29 14.62 -26.94
C LEU A 839 -21.64 15.28 -27.22
N ALA A 840 -21.57 16.38 -27.93
CA ALA A 840 -22.71 17.12 -28.39
C ALA A 840 -23.75 16.16 -29.01
N GLY A 841 -24.97 16.17 -28.46
CA GLY A 841 -26.11 15.53 -29.03
C GLY A 841 -26.31 14.04 -28.82
N GLU A 842 -25.50 13.39 -27.99
CA GLU A 842 -25.70 11.97 -27.69
C GLU A 842 -26.11 11.76 -26.22
N ASP A 843 -27.29 11.20 -26.01
CA ASP A 843 -27.83 10.79 -24.71
C ASP A 843 -27.13 9.52 -24.16
N GLU A 844 -26.13 8.97 -24.86
CA GLU A 844 -25.44 7.75 -24.50
C GLU A 844 -24.15 8.05 -23.72
N ALA A 845 -23.98 7.37 -22.59
CA ALA A 845 -22.75 7.38 -21.83
C ALA A 845 -21.59 6.83 -22.67
N GLN A 846 -20.46 7.52 -22.67
CA GLN A 846 -19.27 7.05 -23.35
C GLN A 846 -18.42 6.20 -22.44
N GLU A 847 -17.86 5.12 -22.98
CA GLU A 847 -17.04 4.18 -22.25
C GLU A 847 -15.58 4.32 -22.63
N PHE A 848 -14.73 4.54 -21.62
CA PHE A 848 -13.29 4.62 -21.76
C PHE A 848 -12.65 3.43 -21.05
N PRO A 849 -11.69 2.72 -21.70
CA PRO A 849 -11.03 1.59 -21.06
C PRO A 849 -10.15 2.04 -19.90
N LEU A 850 -10.23 1.32 -18.79
CA LEU A 850 -9.37 1.51 -17.63
C LEU A 850 -8.31 0.43 -17.56
N ASN A 851 -7.05 0.84 -17.37
CA ASN A 851 -5.95 -0.07 -17.12
C ASN A 851 -5.95 -0.60 -15.67
N PHE A 852 -5.04 -1.51 -15.35
CA PHE A 852 -4.87 -1.98 -13.97
C PHE A 852 -4.34 -0.86 -13.06
N VAL A 853 -4.88 -0.78 -11.84
CA VAL A 853 -4.42 0.15 -10.82
C VAL A 853 -2.97 -0.13 -10.46
N GLY A 854 -2.13 0.89 -10.50
CA GLY A 854 -0.72 0.80 -10.18
C GLY A 854 0.19 0.28 -11.30
N LEU A 855 -0.35 -0.02 -12.49
CA LEU A 855 0.46 -0.43 -13.64
C LEU A 855 0.95 0.81 -14.40
N SER A 856 2.26 1.02 -14.44
CA SER A 856 2.92 2.04 -15.25
C SER A 856 3.55 1.40 -16.48
N GLU A 857 3.40 2.03 -17.62
CA GLU A 857 3.94 1.50 -18.88
C GLU A 857 5.46 1.37 -18.83
N LYS A 858 6.16 2.40 -18.37
CA LYS A 858 7.62 2.45 -18.31
C LYS A 858 8.11 2.75 -16.90
N SER A 859 9.16 2.07 -16.51
CA SER A 859 9.93 2.42 -15.31
C SER A 859 11.40 2.08 -15.50
N TYR A 860 12.27 2.90 -14.93
CA TYR A 860 13.70 2.61 -14.93
C TYR A 860 14.37 3.14 -13.67
N ASN A 861 15.45 2.47 -13.30
CA ASN A 861 16.38 2.98 -12.32
C ASN A 861 17.80 2.89 -12.80
N PHE A 862 18.60 3.85 -12.41
CA PHE A 862 20.01 3.93 -12.72
C PHE A 862 20.79 4.23 -11.44
N THR A 863 21.70 3.33 -11.07
CA THR A 863 22.56 3.48 -9.92
C THR A 863 24.03 3.48 -10.36
N LEU A 864 24.72 4.54 -10.05
CA LEU A 864 26.17 4.62 -10.12
C LEU A 864 26.72 4.46 -8.72
N PHE A 865 27.65 3.54 -8.52
CA PHE A 865 28.33 3.38 -7.23
C PHE A 865 29.83 3.33 -7.37
N TYR A 866 30.48 3.73 -6.28
CA TYR A 866 31.93 3.69 -6.13
C TYR A 866 32.28 3.06 -4.79
N GLU A 867 33.17 2.06 -4.79
CA GLU A 867 33.62 1.40 -3.57
C GLU A 867 35.13 1.16 -3.56
N LYS A 868 35.76 1.64 -2.52
CA LYS A 868 37.15 1.39 -2.16
C LYS A 868 37.21 1.08 -0.65
N ARG A 869 38.34 0.54 -0.19
CA ARG A 869 38.52 0.10 1.20
C ARG A 869 37.98 1.07 2.27
N LYS A 870 38.12 2.38 2.08
CA LYS A 870 37.68 3.41 3.04
C LYS A 870 36.42 4.15 2.64
N TYR A 871 36.04 4.12 1.36
CA TYR A 871 34.95 4.93 0.84
C TYR A 871 33.97 4.06 0.08
N SER A 872 32.70 4.26 0.32
CA SER A 872 31.64 3.83 -0.60
C SER A 872 30.69 4.99 -0.84
N ALA A 873 30.26 5.13 -2.08
CA ALA A 873 29.29 6.14 -2.47
C ALA A 873 28.34 5.55 -3.50
N ARG A 874 27.11 6.02 -3.52
CA ARG A 874 26.07 5.62 -4.44
C ARG A 874 25.21 6.83 -4.80
N ILE A 875 24.86 6.96 -6.04
CA ILE A 875 23.86 7.89 -6.55
C ILE A 875 22.84 7.03 -7.33
N ARG A 876 21.56 7.21 -7.06
CA ARG A 876 20.47 6.50 -7.74
C ARG A 876 19.41 7.49 -8.21
N TYR A 877 19.01 7.33 -9.45
CA TYR A 877 17.84 7.96 -10.03
C TYR A 877 16.82 6.90 -10.41
N THR A 878 15.59 7.06 -9.94
CA THR A 878 14.45 6.20 -10.28
C THR A 878 13.41 7.02 -11.01
N TYR A 879 12.79 6.43 -12.03
CA TYR A 879 11.72 7.02 -12.82
C TYR A 879 10.57 6.03 -12.96
N ARG A 880 9.38 6.54 -12.87
CA ARG A 880 8.14 5.81 -13.07
C ARG A 880 7.20 6.65 -13.91
N ASP A 881 6.67 6.06 -14.99
CA ASP A 881 5.69 6.66 -15.88
C ASP A 881 4.33 6.84 -15.20
N SER A 882 3.44 7.61 -15.77
CA SER A 882 2.06 7.80 -15.31
C SER A 882 1.31 6.48 -15.15
N PHE A 883 0.35 6.44 -14.24
CA PHE A 883 -0.49 5.25 -14.01
C PHE A 883 -1.83 5.60 -13.34
N LEU A 884 -2.78 4.69 -13.47
CA LEU A 884 -4.06 4.75 -12.77
C LEU A 884 -3.85 4.47 -11.26
N VAL A 885 -4.15 5.45 -10.42
CA VAL A 885 -4.04 5.34 -8.94
C VAL A 885 -5.29 4.72 -8.33
N SER A 886 -6.44 5.09 -8.85
CA SER A 886 -7.75 4.62 -8.38
C SER A 886 -8.77 4.69 -9.52
N GLU A 887 -9.65 3.70 -9.55
CA GLU A 887 -10.79 3.66 -10.49
C GLU A 887 -11.87 4.68 -10.11
N SER A 888 -11.87 5.14 -8.87
CA SER A 888 -12.80 6.13 -8.35
C SER A 888 -12.13 6.96 -7.27
N VAL A 889 -12.10 8.29 -7.44
CA VAL A 889 -11.47 9.23 -6.50
C VAL A 889 -12.38 9.60 -5.35
N ASP A 890 -13.64 9.76 -5.64
CA ASP A 890 -14.64 10.24 -4.70
C ASP A 890 -15.92 9.42 -4.83
N VAL A 891 -16.50 9.09 -3.68
CA VAL A 891 -17.75 8.32 -3.59
C VAL A 891 -18.91 9.07 -4.26
N SER A 892 -18.84 10.40 -4.38
CA SER A 892 -19.86 11.24 -5.00
C SER A 892 -19.74 11.33 -6.52
N ASN A 893 -18.54 11.26 -7.09
CA ASN A 893 -18.29 11.49 -8.52
C ASN A 893 -17.80 10.25 -9.27
N GLY A 894 -17.27 9.24 -8.58
CA GLY A 894 -16.92 7.95 -9.18
C GLY A 894 -15.83 7.98 -10.27
N GLN A 895 -15.02 9.06 -10.32
CA GLN A 895 -14.11 9.31 -11.42
C GLN A 895 -12.70 8.74 -11.19
N PRO A 896 -11.97 8.30 -12.23
CA PRO A 896 -10.62 7.80 -12.12
C PRO A 896 -9.61 8.87 -11.69
N LEU A 897 -8.57 8.45 -10.98
CA LEU A 897 -7.42 9.27 -10.62
C LEU A 897 -6.16 8.66 -11.19
N TYR A 898 -5.39 9.49 -11.88
CA TYR A 898 -4.07 9.12 -12.39
C TYR A 898 -2.95 9.80 -11.59
N THR A 899 -1.72 9.47 -11.84
CA THR A 899 -0.55 10.24 -11.43
C THR A 899 0.29 10.54 -12.65
N HIS A 900 0.93 11.72 -12.68
CA HIS A 900 1.95 12.02 -13.69
C HIS A 900 3.18 11.13 -13.48
N ASP A 901 4.03 11.07 -14.47
CA ASP A 901 5.35 10.51 -14.36
C ASP A 901 6.19 11.26 -13.32
N ARG A 902 7.10 10.53 -12.70
CA ARG A 902 7.93 11.09 -11.64
C ARG A 902 9.31 10.46 -11.57
N GLY A 903 10.28 11.27 -11.15
CA GLY A 903 11.66 10.86 -10.96
C GLY A 903 12.21 11.26 -9.61
N GLN A 904 12.91 10.38 -8.91
CA GLN A 904 13.51 10.66 -7.61
C GLN A 904 15.01 10.42 -7.63
N LEU A 905 15.78 11.38 -7.11
CA LEU A 905 17.22 11.26 -6.92
C LEU A 905 17.56 11.02 -5.46
N ASN A 906 18.26 9.90 -5.20
CA ASN A 906 18.80 9.56 -3.89
C ASN A 906 20.32 9.42 -3.96
N ALA A 907 21.02 9.74 -2.88
CA ALA A 907 22.46 9.57 -2.78
C ALA A 907 22.87 9.04 -1.40
N SER A 908 23.93 8.23 -1.35
CA SER A 908 24.50 7.77 -0.09
C SER A 908 26.03 7.73 -0.16
N MET A 909 26.68 8.03 0.96
CA MET A 909 28.14 7.95 1.12
C MET A 909 28.47 7.32 2.47
N SER A 910 29.50 6.48 2.50
CA SER A 910 30.03 5.93 3.74
C SER A 910 31.56 6.06 3.77
N TYR A 911 32.08 6.43 4.90
CA TYR A 911 33.51 6.53 5.17
C TYR A 911 33.90 5.68 6.38
N ASN A 912 34.73 4.66 6.15
CA ASN A 912 35.29 3.84 7.23
C ASN A 912 36.47 4.56 7.88
N LEU A 913 36.26 5.06 9.10
CA LEU A 913 37.30 5.69 9.93
C LEU A 913 38.42 4.69 10.25
N ASN A 914 37.96 3.49 10.64
CA ASN A 914 38.81 2.32 10.92
C ASN A 914 37.95 1.04 10.74
N ASP A 915 38.45 -0.12 11.15
CA ASP A 915 37.72 -1.39 11.02
C ASP A 915 36.50 -1.48 11.96
N THR A 916 36.42 -0.62 13.00
CA THR A 916 35.30 -0.58 13.95
C THR A 916 34.26 0.48 13.59
N PHE A 917 34.68 1.69 13.22
CA PHE A 917 33.79 2.84 13.06
C PHE A 917 33.66 3.29 11.59
N ALA A 918 32.40 3.53 11.16
CA ALA A 918 32.07 4.16 9.89
C ALA A 918 31.08 5.30 10.09
N ILE A 919 31.22 6.34 9.27
CA ILE A 919 30.26 7.45 9.16
C ILE A 919 29.49 7.29 7.85
N THR A 920 28.18 7.52 7.88
CA THR A 920 27.32 7.50 6.68
C THR A 920 26.61 8.83 6.51
N LEU A 921 26.43 9.27 5.28
CA LEU A 921 25.64 10.42 4.86
C LEU A 921 24.67 9.94 3.78
N ASN A 922 23.38 10.21 3.96
CA ASN A 922 22.36 9.85 2.94
C ASN A 922 21.50 11.07 2.64
N GLY A 923 20.98 11.12 1.41
CA GLY A 923 20.01 12.09 0.96
C GLY A 923 18.91 11.39 0.17
N VAL A 924 17.67 11.67 0.48
CA VAL A 924 16.47 11.13 -0.14
C VAL A 924 15.64 12.28 -0.70
N ASN A 925 15.07 12.09 -1.88
CA ASN A 925 14.28 13.09 -2.60
C ASN A 925 15.06 14.41 -2.83
N LEU A 926 16.31 14.30 -3.31
CA LEU A 926 17.22 15.44 -3.43
C LEU A 926 16.73 16.49 -4.45
N LEU A 927 15.88 16.13 -5.39
CA LEU A 927 15.29 17.01 -6.39
C LEU A 927 13.99 17.68 -5.93
N LYS A 928 13.47 17.33 -4.74
CA LYS A 928 12.16 17.78 -4.24
C LYS A 928 11.03 17.46 -5.24
N GLU A 929 11.00 16.22 -5.68
CA GLU A 929 9.97 15.75 -6.61
C GLU A 929 8.59 15.86 -5.98
N ARG A 930 7.64 16.43 -6.71
CA ARG A 930 6.24 16.56 -6.32
C ARG A 930 5.43 15.42 -6.91
N LYS A 931 4.35 15.05 -6.24
CA LYS A 931 3.36 14.11 -6.76
C LYS A 931 2.21 14.92 -7.36
N VAL A 932 2.07 14.88 -8.67
CA VAL A 932 0.98 15.53 -9.41
C VAL A 932 0.03 14.44 -9.91
N GLN A 933 -1.27 14.64 -9.69
CA GLN A 933 -2.29 13.65 -10.00
C GLN A 933 -3.43 14.32 -10.79
N PRO A 934 -3.50 14.07 -12.11
CA PRO A 934 -4.64 14.50 -12.91
C PRO A 934 -5.89 13.65 -12.57
N GLY A 935 -7.04 14.29 -12.64
CA GLY A 935 -8.35 13.67 -12.48
C GLY A 935 -8.97 13.29 -13.82
N VAL A 936 -9.83 12.30 -13.80
CA VAL A 936 -10.64 11.79 -14.91
C VAL A 936 -9.82 11.04 -15.96
N PHE A 937 -8.75 11.65 -16.48
CA PHE A 937 -7.87 11.11 -17.52
C PHE A 937 -6.40 11.35 -17.17
N ALA A 938 -5.52 10.57 -17.76
CA ALA A 938 -4.07 10.70 -17.53
C ALA A 938 -3.50 12.06 -17.91
N ASN A 939 -4.12 12.76 -18.85
CA ASN A 939 -3.81 14.10 -19.31
C ASN A 939 -4.89 15.13 -18.93
N GLY A 940 -5.75 14.78 -17.95
CA GLY A 940 -6.79 15.66 -17.44
C GLY A 940 -6.26 16.80 -16.57
N PRO A 941 -7.13 17.69 -16.08
CA PRO A 941 -6.72 18.77 -15.19
C PRO A 941 -6.17 18.22 -13.89
N ILE A 942 -5.23 18.97 -13.29
CA ILE A 942 -4.64 18.57 -12.02
C ILE A 942 -5.72 18.53 -10.95
N ALA A 943 -5.95 17.33 -10.41
CA ALA A 943 -6.91 17.11 -9.33
C ALA A 943 -6.23 17.08 -7.95
N ARG A 944 -4.94 16.74 -7.90
CA ARG A 944 -4.14 16.74 -6.67
C ARG A 944 -2.69 17.09 -6.94
N MET A 945 -2.12 17.82 -6.00
CA MET A 945 -0.70 18.01 -5.90
C MET A 945 -0.26 17.78 -4.46
N SER A 946 0.85 17.09 -4.27
CA SER A 946 1.44 16.94 -2.94
C SER A 946 2.94 17.15 -2.98
N ASP A 947 3.46 17.81 -1.94
CA ASP A 947 4.87 17.99 -1.67
C ASP A 947 5.26 17.20 -0.43
N SER A 948 6.41 16.56 -0.48
CA SER A 948 6.93 15.75 0.62
C SER A 948 8.40 16.05 0.91
N ASP A 949 8.85 15.73 2.11
CA ASP A 949 10.17 16.04 2.61
C ASP A 949 11.33 15.61 1.69
N ARG A 950 12.27 16.54 1.46
CA ARG A 950 13.67 16.19 1.22
C ARG A 950 14.31 15.84 2.56
N ARG A 951 14.99 14.68 2.62
CA ARG A 951 15.59 14.19 3.86
C ARG A 951 17.08 14.01 3.71
N ILE A 952 17.84 14.44 4.74
CA ILE A 952 19.30 14.29 4.79
C ILE A 952 19.65 13.65 6.12
N SER A 953 20.37 12.52 6.11
CA SER A 953 20.74 11.82 7.34
C SER A 953 22.24 11.65 7.49
N VAL A 954 22.72 11.71 8.74
CA VAL A 954 24.07 11.40 9.17
C VAL A 954 24.02 10.25 10.16
N GLY A 955 24.84 9.23 9.94
CA GLY A 955 24.87 8.06 10.80
C GLY A 955 26.27 7.66 11.21
N ILE A 956 26.37 7.02 12.36
CA ILE A 956 27.58 6.36 12.87
C ILE A 956 27.27 4.89 13.09
N ARG A 957 28.13 4.03 12.57
CA ARG A 957 28.10 2.60 12.81
C ARG A 957 29.35 2.18 13.56
N ALA A 958 29.17 1.38 14.62
CA ALA A 958 30.23 0.70 15.34
C ALA A 958 30.09 -0.81 15.20
N ARG A 959 31.19 -1.52 14.88
CA ARG A 959 31.25 -2.97 14.76
C ARG A 959 32.41 -3.51 15.56
N PHE A 960 32.16 -4.46 16.48
CA PHE A 960 33.12 -5.00 17.42
C PHE A 960 33.37 -6.49 17.23
#